data_89c270adc53d164e38ef7eb0e2660237
#
_entry.id   89c270adc53d164e38ef7eb0e2660237
#
_cell.length_a   1.000
_cell.length_b   1.000
_cell.length_c   1.000
_cell.angle_alpha   90.00
_cell.angle_beta   90.00
_cell.angle_gamma   90.00
#
_symmetry.space_group_name_H-M   'P 1'
#
loop_
_entity.id
_entity.type
_entity.pdbx_description
1 polymer ?
#
loop_
_entity_poly.entity_id
_entity_poly.type
_entity_poly.pdbx_seq_one_letter_code
_entity_poly.pdbx_strand_id
1 'polypeptide(L)'
;MTNPSTKNTGVSSGEQLASDASPASPPSPRPPGAHLSRRTVVTATGASALAAGLTGASVAPATALSPAVAPLTAPAAAPPGTDPTAYTTVARAIAVYDEHDRPLVPTYLKAVENGLPARRGRATKRVLVVGAGPAGLLAADLLNRAGHDVVVIEANGNRVGGRIKTFRKGGHEEGEQPFADPGQYAEAGAMRLPGSHPLLMALIKKLGLELQEFYLVDVAVDDPKKQANRAWIHVNGVHMRRADYEKNPAKINDTFGVTGPNRTRTAAAILAQALEPAHRLIRGKEGTALVKGWAKVLKKYGHWSMYRYLTEVARLDTRTIDLIGTIQNLTSRLHLSFTHSFLSSALIDPKTTFWEIKGGTALLADALYKPVKGKVRLDRRAVRIERRAGKVRVHTVSEDSQTGKGGVTEVFEGDEAIITVPFSGLRHVTFEPPLSYGKRRAITELHYDAATKVLLEFSQRWWEFTEAQWKEALNSIEDKLYDKYRAGAVDDGAYLGAHESVKKLGVTLPDELKKSFAAFRPVAGGDPDAAHVRGGGNVSDNANRFMYFEHAHPMEGCDGGIVLASYSWSDDALKWDSFADDERYLRALAGVQAVFGRRCEVFFTNKCKTQSWMRDHYAYGEASVLLPGQHTELFPDVPTSEGPLHFAGDHTSIKPAWIEGALESAVRAALTVHTG
;
A
#
# COMPACT_ATOMS: atom_id res chain seq x y z
N MET A 1 -59.56 -1.49 27.19
CA MET A 1 -60.85 -1.03 26.70
C MET A 1 -60.72 -0.95 25.18
N THR A 2 -61.22 -1.96 24.59
CA THR A 2 -62.15 -2.09 23.46
C THR A 2 -61.64 -1.70 22.06
N ASN A 3 -61.34 -2.71 21.32
CA ASN A 3 -61.62 -2.90 19.89
C ASN A 3 -63.13 -2.88 19.66
N PRO A 4 -63.73 -2.73 18.51
CA PRO A 4 -63.65 -3.64 17.36
C PRO A 4 -63.82 -2.95 15.97
N SER A 5 -63.31 -3.53 14.87
CA SER A 5 -63.90 -4.50 13.90
C SER A 5 -65.03 -3.94 13.02
N THR A 6 -64.93 -4.13 11.72
CA THR A 6 -65.66 -5.03 10.80
C THR A 6 -65.41 -4.59 9.38
N LYS A 7 -64.98 -5.51 8.48
CA LYS A 7 -65.74 -6.30 7.50
C LYS A 7 -66.59 -5.46 6.55
N ASN A 8 -66.65 -5.62 5.24
CA ASN A 8 -66.63 -6.78 4.38
C ASN A 8 -67.03 -6.37 2.94
N THR A 9 -66.64 -7.21 1.97
CA THR A 9 -67.37 -7.70 0.79
C THR A 9 -67.60 -6.77 -0.39
N GLY A 10 -67.31 -7.19 -1.59
CA GLY A 10 -67.81 -8.17 -2.53
C GLY A 10 -67.31 -7.81 -3.93
N VAL A 11 -66.76 -8.71 -4.68
CA VAL A 11 -67.29 -9.60 -5.67
C VAL A 11 -68.02 -8.91 -6.84
N SER A 12 -67.51 -9.01 -8.04
CA SER A 12 -67.93 -9.80 -9.20
C SER A 12 -67.41 -9.20 -10.51
N SER A 13 -66.74 -10.04 -11.26
CA SER A 13 -67.11 -10.64 -12.55
C SER A 13 -67.15 -9.73 -13.76
N GLY A 14 -66.41 -10.11 -14.75
CA GLY A 14 -66.92 -10.33 -16.07
C GLY A 14 -66.02 -9.95 -17.23
N GLU A 15 -65.64 -11.00 -17.94
CA GLU A 15 -65.56 -11.20 -19.40
C GLU A 15 -64.45 -10.53 -20.20
N GLN A 16 -63.59 -11.41 -20.63
CA GLN A 16 -63.19 -11.83 -22.01
C GLN A 16 -63.34 -10.79 -23.12
N LEU A 17 -62.22 -10.53 -23.77
CA LEU A 17 -62.13 -10.66 -25.24
C LEU A 17 -60.67 -10.90 -25.66
N ALA A 18 -60.50 -12.02 -26.39
CA ALA A 18 -59.24 -12.46 -27.01
C ALA A 18 -59.01 -11.70 -28.31
N SER A 19 -57.75 -11.47 -28.65
CA SER A 19 -57.31 -11.49 -30.05
C SER A 19 -55.82 -11.67 -30.17
N ASP A 20 -55.42 -12.75 -30.72
CA ASP A 20 -54.32 -13.11 -31.59
C ASP A 20 -53.06 -12.23 -31.62
N ALA A 21 -51.96 -12.79 -31.19
CA ALA A 21 -50.65 -12.55 -31.78
C ALA A 21 -49.80 -13.83 -31.73
N SER A 22 -49.48 -14.32 -32.91
CA SER A 22 -48.63 -15.49 -33.17
C SER A 22 -47.24 -15.36 -32.56
N PRO A 23 -46.58 -16.47 -32.21
CA PRO A 23 -45.25 -16.48 -31.64
C PRO A 23 -44.17 -16.23 -32.69
N ALA A 24 -43.24 -15.37 -32.37
CA ALA A 24 -42.02 -15.12 -33.15
C ALA A 24 -41.10 -16.34 -33.11
N SER A 25 -40.64 -16.76 -34.29
CA SER A 25 -39.68 -17.84 -34.49
C SER A 25 -38.31 -17.55 -33.88
N PRO A 26 -37.57 -18.60 -33.45
CA PRO A 26 -36.23 -18.45 -32.94
C PRO A 26 -35.20 -18.13 -34.04
N PRO A 27 -34.12 -17.44 -33.77
CA PRO A 27 -33.10 -17.14 -34.77
C PRO A 27 -32.31 -18.39 -35.15
N SER A 28 -32.09 -18.54 -36.45
CA SER A 28 -31.34 -19.63 -37.09
C SER A 28 -29.85 -19.61 -36.68
N PRO A 29 -29.18 -20.78 -36.67
CA PRO A 29 -27.79 -20.93 -36.28
C PRO A 29 -26.84 -20.37 -37.35
N ARG A 30 -25.77 -19.70 -36.88
CA ARG A 30 -24.64 -19.25 -37.71
C ARG A 30 -23.84 -20.46 -38.23
N PRO A 31 -23.33 -20.41 -39.47
CA PRO A 31 -22.48 -21.45 -39.99
C PRO A 31 -21.08 -21.47 -39.37
N PRO A 32 -20.37 -22.62 -39.36
CA PRO A 32 -19.09 -22.77 -38.71
C PRO A 32 -17.92 -22.25 -39.55
N GLY A 33 -16.99 -21.64 -38.85
CA GLY A 33 -15.56 -21.67 -39.09
C GLY A 33 -15.04 -21.22 -40.45
N ALA A 34 -14.49 -20.02 -40.48
CA ALA A 34 -13.42 -19.69 -41.39
C ALA A 34 -12.12 -19.52 -40.61
N HIS A 35 -11.19 -20.44 -40.80
CA HIS A 35 -9.79 -20.31 -40.37
C HIS A 35 -9.18 -19.09 -41.06
N LEU A 36 -8.84 -18.07 -40.29
CA LEU A 36 -7.96 -16.98 -40.72
C LEU A 36 -6.51 -17.40 -40.54
N SER A 37 -5.88 -17.68 -41.67
CA SER A 37 -4.45 -17.90 -41.80
C SER A 37 -3.67 -16.66 -41.38
N ARG A 38 -2.57 -16.88 -40.67
CA ARG A 38 -1.51 -15.90 -40.48
C ARG A 38 -0.98 -15.41 -41.84
N ARG A 39 -1.16 -14.12 -42.12
CA ARG A 39 -0.27 -13.25 -42.93
C ARG A 39 -1.05 -12.04 -43.42
N THR A 40 -0.88 -10.91 -42.74
CA THR A 40 -0.80 -9.62 -43.41
C THR A 40 0.04 -8.70 -42.53
N VAL A 41 1.29 -8.53 -42.96
CA VAL A 41 2.22 -7.53 -42.49
C VAL A 41 1.80 -6.22 -43.14
N VAL A 42 1.42 -5.24 -42.34
CA VAL A 42 1.32 -3.86 -42.80
C VAL A 42 2.69 -3.20 -42.59
N THR A 43 3.37 -2.98 -43.68
CA THR A 43 4.56 -2.11 -43.77
C THR A 43 4.15 -0.66 -43.62
N ALA A 44 4.66 0.02 -42.60
CA ALA A 44 4.81 1.46 -42.62
C ALA A 44 6.28 1.80 -42.59
N THR A 45 6.70 2.43 -43.67
CA THR A 45 8.02 2.90 -43.97
C THR A 45 8.42 4.09 -43.09
N GLY A 46 9.70 4.12 -42.74
CA GLY A 46 10.35 5.38 -42.35
C GLY A 46 11.53 5.23 -41.39
N ALA A 47 12.71 5.11 -41.90
CA ALA A 47 13.97 5.79 -41.65
C ALA A 47 15.20 4.87 -41.57
N SER A 48 15.95 4.88 -42.64
CA SER A 48 17.43 4.98 -42.83
C SER A 48 18.35 4.24 -41.84
N ALA A 49 18.88 3.13 -42.25
CA ALA A 49 20.21 2.87 -42.82
C ALA A 49 21.40 3.01 -41.87
N LEU A 50 21.98 1.85 -41.55
CA LEU A 50 23.41 1.58 -41.80
C LEU A 50 23.62 0.06 -41.77
N ALA A 51 23.70 -0.53 -42.95
CA ALA A 51 24.18 -1.88 -43.14
C ALA A 51 25.63 -1.82 -43.63
N ALA A 52 26.53 -2.49 -42.94
CA ALA A 52 27.78 -2.93 -43.49
C ALA A 52 27.94 -4.42 -43.19
N GLY A 53 28.11 -5.18 -44.27
CA GLY A 53 28.06 -6.61 -44.31
C GLY A 53 29.19 -7.33 -43.57
N LEU A 54 28.90 -8.58 -43.27
CA LEU A 54 29.92 -9.61 -43.06
C LEU A 54 29.42 -10.93 -43.63
N THR A 55 30.15 -11.36 -44.64
CA THR A 55 30.15 -12.70 -45.24
C THR A 55 30.74 -13.73 -44.28
N GLY A 56 30.25 -14.95 -44.41
CA GLY A 56 30.43 -16.11 -43.60
C GLY A 56 31.82 -16.48 -43.09
N ALA A 57 31.81 -17.11 -41.91
CA ALA A 57 32.86 -18.03 -41.47
C ALA A 57 32.28 -19.02 -40.44
N SER A 58 32.70 -20.24 -40.59
CA SER A 58 32.34 -21.45 -39.85
C SER A 58 32.45 -21.36 -38.33
N VAL A 59 31.49 -22.02 -37.64
CA VAL A 59 31.46 -22.16 -36.17
C VAL A 59 32.41 -23.25 -35.73
N ALA A 60 33.40 -22.91 -34.89
CA ALA A 60 34.12 -23.83 -34.00
C ALA A 60 33.68 -23.60 -32.54
N PRO A 61 33.67 -24.62 -31.65
CA PRO A 61 33.13 -24.47 -30.31
C PRO A 61 34.03 -23.57 -29.45
N ALA A 62 33.41 -22.51 -28.91
CA ALA A 62 34.07 -21.58 -28.02
C ALA A 62 34.16 -22.20 -26.60
N THR A 63 35.37 -22.43 -26.16
CA THR A 63 35.73 -22.59 -24.76
C THR A 63 35.39 -21.31 -23.99
N ALA A 64 34.62 -21.43 -22.91
CA ALA A 64 34.23 -20.31 -22.06
C ALA A 64 35.46 -19.69 -21.38
N LEU A 65 35.89 -18.53 -21.88
CA LEU A 65 36.73 -17.59 -21.15
C LEU A 65 35.82 -16.62 -20.43
N SER A 66 35.72 -16.76 -19.11
CA SER A 66 35.14 -15.74 -18.25
C SER A 66 35.96 -14.44 -18.43
N PRO A 67 35.37 -13.31 -18.82
CA PRO A 67 36.08 -12.05 -18.76
C PRO A 67 36.30 -11.71 -17.26
N ALA A 68 37.57 -11.57 -16.89
CA ALA A 68 37.94 -10.96 -15.63
C ALA A 68 37.34 -9.55 -15.58
N VAL A 69 36.33 -9.34 -14.75
CA VAL A 69 35.76 -8.02 -14.47
C VAL A 69 36.86 -7.24 -13.75
N ALA A 70 37.45 -6.27 -14.44
CA ALA A 70 38.36 -5.31 -13.82
C ALA A 70 37.63 -4.61 -12.67
N PRO A 71 38.28 -4.39 -11.53
CA PRO A 71 37.65 -3.70 -10.42
C PRO A 71 37.28 -2.26 -10.83
N LEU A 72 36.01 -1.92 -10.81
CA LEU A 72 35.53 -0.54 -11.00
C LEU A 72 36.04 0.32 -9.84
N THR A 73 37.15 1.00 -10.07
CA THR A 73 37.85 1.84 -9.10
C THR A 73 37.42 3.30 -9.18
N ALA A 74 36.17 3.65 -8.98
CA ALA A 74 35.72 4.95 -8.47
C ALA A 74 34.19 4.95 -8.33
N PRO A 75 33.61 5.62 -7.35
CA PRO A 75 32.17 5.89 -7.38
C PRO A 75 31.88 6.71 -8.64
N ALA A 76 30.95 6.23 -9.47
CA ALA A 76 30.53 6.96 -10.65
C ALA A 76 30.16 8.39 -10.25
N ALA A 77 30.78 9.38 -10.91
CA ALA A 77 30.40 10.78 -10.76
C ALA A 77 28.90 10.92 -11.04
N ALA A 78 28.24 11.86 -10.35
CA ALA A 78 26.86 12.22 -10.68
C ALA A 78 26.73 12.46 -12.20
N PRO A 79 25.63 12.02 -12.83
CA PRO A 79 25.43 12.26 -14.25
C PRO A 79 25.60 13.76 -14.57
N PRO A 80 26.19 14.10 -15.73
CA PRO A 80 26.34 15.49 -16.12
C PRO A 80 24.97 16.14 -16.22
N GLY A 81 24.73 17.22 -15.42
CA GLY A 81 23.49 17.99 -15.44
C GLY A 81 22.74 18.11 -14.12
N THR A 82 23.13 17.40 -13.06
CA THR A 82 22.49 17.59 -11.73
C THR A 82 22.97 18.92 -11.14
N ASP A 83 22.03 19.85 -10.92
CA ASP A 83 22.32 21.11 -10.24
C ASP A 83 22.88 20.83 -8.82
N PRO A 84 24.08 21.33 -8.47
CA PRO A 84 24.65 21.15 -7.15
C PRO A 84 23.76 21.64 -6.01
N THR A 85 22.87 22.60 -6.28
CA THR A 85 21.91 23.13 -5.28
C THR A 85 20.81 22.11 -4.97
N ALA A 86 20.45 21.22 -5.91
CA ALA A 86 19.43 20.19 -5.74
C ALA A 86 19.75 19.27 -4.55
N TYR A 87 21.00 18.88 -4.34
CA TYR A 87 21.38 18.04 -3.20
C TYR A 87 21.08 18.72 -1.85
N THR A 88 21.33 20.03 -1.74
CA THR A 88 21.06 20.79 -0.52
C THR A 88 19.56 21.01 -0.32
N THR A 89 18.83 21.32 -1.39
CA THR A 89 17.37 21.48 -1.37
C THR A 89 16.69 20.21 -0.89
N VAL A 90 17.05 19.07 -1.46
CA VAL A 90 16.49 17.76 -1.04
C VAL A 90 16.92 17.39 0.37
N ALA A 91 18.17 17.67 0.77
CA ALA A 91 18.66 17.42 2.12
C ALA A 91 17.88 18.23 3.18
N ARG A 92 17.54 19.50 2.90
CA ARG A 92 16.65 20.32 3.75
C ARG A 92 15.25 19.73 3.83
N ALA A 93 14.69 19.28 2.71
CA ALA A 93 13.40 18.64 2.68
C ALA A 93 13.38 17.33 3.51
N ILE A 94 14.45 16.52 3.47
CA ILE A 94 14.61 15.33 4.31
C ILE A 94 14.62 15.69 5.79
N ALA A 95 15.40 16.72 6.17
CA ALA A 95 15.53 17.19 7.54
C ALA A 95 14.31 17.98 8.03
N VAL A 96 13.38 18.36 7.14
CA VAL A 96 12.26 19.29 7.40
C VAL A 96 12.79 20.64 7.92
N TYR A 97 13.69 21.23 7.17
CA TYR A 97 14.36 22.49 7.49
C TYR A 97 14.06 23.56 6.43
N ASP A 98 14.12 24.84 6.84
CA ASP A 98 14.01 25.99 5.96
C ASP A 98 15.33 26.28 5.20
N GLU A 99 15.34 27.36 4.41
CA GLU A 99 16.51 27.81 3.63
C GLU A 99 17.71 28.23 4.51
N HIS A 100 17.49 28.49 5.79
CA HIS A 100 18.51 28.83 6.78
C HIS A 100 18.91 27.66 7.69
N ASP A 101 18.53 26.43 7.31
CA ASP A 101 18.77 25.19 8.06
C ASP A 101 18.14 25.19 9.47
N ARG A 102 17.00 25.88 9.66
CA ARG A 102 16.21 25.88 10.89
C ARG A 102 15.08 24.84 10.81
N PRO A 103 14.78 24.11 11.90
CA PRO A 103 13.74 23.09 11.87
C PRO A 103 12.33 23.70 11.70
N LEU A 104 11.54 23.16 10.78
CA LEU A 104 10.15 23.56 10.52
C LEU A 104 9.13 22.79 11.37
N VAL A 105 9.50 21.62 11.90
CA VAL A 105 8.60 20.77 12.70
C VAL A 105 7.94 21.54 13.85
N PRO A 106 8.64 22.38 14.66
CA PRO A 106 8.00 23.15 15.73
C PRO A 106 6.90 24.12 15.21
N THR A 107 7.13 24.74 14.05
CA THR A 107 6.15 25.62 13.41
C THR A 107 4.93 24.83 12.91
N TYR A 108 5.16 23.66 12.35
CA TYR A 108 4.11 22.78 11.87
C TYR A 108 3.27 22.21 13.02
N LEU A 109 3.92 21.78 14.11
CA LEU A 109 3.22 21.35 15.33
C LEU A 109 2.31 22.44 15.88
N LYS A 110 2.84 23.68 16.00
CA LYS A 110 2.04 24.83 16.45
C LYS A 110 0.82 25.06 15.54
N ALA A 111 0.97 24.91 14.24
CA ALA A 111 -0.16 25.05 13.31
C ALA A 111 -1.19 23.93 13.49
N VAL A 112 -0.75 22.67 13.64
CA VAL A 112 -1.64 21.53 13.90
C VAL A 112 -2.40 21.72 15.21
N GLU A 113 -1.74 22.09 16.28
CA GLU A 113 -2.34 22.25 17.61
C GLU A 113 -3.24 23.47 17.73
N ASN A 114 -2.74 24.64 17.31
CA ASN A 114 -3.34 25.94 17.61
C ASN A 114 -3.96 26.64 16.39
N GLY A 115 -3.70 26.14 15.16
CA GLY A 115 -4.12 26.80 13.92
C GLY A 115 -3.06 27.73 13.33
N LEU A 116 -3.41 28.35 12.20
CA LEU A 116 -2.53 29.29 11.53
C LEU A 116 -2.38 30.59 12.34
N PRO A 117 -1.29 31.36 12.16
CA PRO A 117 -1.10 32.64 12.85
C PRO A 117 -2.19 33.65 12.47
N ALA A 118 -2.37 34.71 13.27
CA ALA A 118 -3.35 35.76 12.95
C ALA A 118 -3.02 36.44 11.61
N ARG A 119 -4.04 36.74 10.82
CA ARG A 119 -3.93 37.34 9.46
C ARG A 119 -3.31 38.75 9.42
N ARG A 120 -3.34 39.47 10.52
CA ARG A 120 -2.77 40.84 10.65
C ARG A 120 -3.21 41.79 9.50
N GLY A 121 -4.50 41.85 9.18
CA GLY A 121 -5.07 42.70 8.13
C GLY A 121 -4.99 42.18 6.70
N ARG A 122 -4.47 40.97 6.45
CA ARG A 122 -4.48 40.37 5.12
C ARG A 122 -5.91 40.00 4.67
N ALA A 123 -6.16 40.11 3.37
CA ALA A 123 -7.46 39.81 2.78
C ALA A 123 -7.85 38.32 2.95
N THR A 124 -9.17 38.09 3.03
CA THR A 124 -9.72 36.74 2.92
C THR A 124 -9.61 36.28 1.47
N LYS A 125 -9.16 35.03 1.28
CA LYS A 125 -9.07 34.38 -0.03
C LYS A 125 -10.13 33.30 -0.13
N ARG A 126 -10.65 33.08 -1.33
CA ARG A 126 -11.40 31.87 -1.67
C ARG A 126 -10.43 30.80 -2.16
N VAL A 127 -10.30 29.70 -1.42
CA VAL A 127 -9.29 28.67 -1.67
C VAL A 127 -9.97 27.37 -2.08
N LEU A 128 -9.57 26.86 -3.24
CA LEU A 128 -10.01 25.54 -3.72
C LEU A 128 -9.01 24.49 -3.25
N VAL A 129 -9.49 23.45 -2.58
CA VAL A 129 -8.68 22.29 -2.18
C VAL A 129 -9.11 21.12 -3.03
N VAL A 130 -8.22 20.62 -3.90
CA VAL A 130 -8.51 19.52 -4.82
C VAL A 130 -7.98 18.22 -4.24
N GLY A 131 -8.89 17.38 -3.75
CA GLY A 131 -8.66 16.14 -3.04
C GLY A 131 -9.02 16.25 -1.54
N ALA A 132 -9.80 15.29 -1.04
CA ALA A 132 -10.18 15.16 0.37
C ALA A 132 -9.44 14.04 1.10
N GLY A 133 -8.17 13.78 0.74
CA GLY A 133 -7.24 13.00 1.54
C GLY A 133 -6.81 13.76 2.80
N PRO A 134 -5.98 13.16 3.69
CA PRO A 134 -5.56 13.79 4.95
C PRO A 134 -4.88 15.16 4.74
N ALA A 135 -4.12 15.31 3.65
CA ALA A 135 -3.50 16.60 3.31
C ALA A 135 -4.54 17.66 2.98
N GLY A 136 -5.52 17.34 2.13
CA GLY A 136 -6.56 18.30 1.74
C GLY A 136 -7.49 18.67 2.89
N LEU A 137 -7.91 17.68 3.68
CA LEU A 137 -8.79 17.91 4.83
C LEU A 137 -8.11 18.78 5.91
N LEU A 138 -6.83 18.50 6.23
CA LEU A 138 -6.10 19.32 7.20
C LEU A 138 -5.87 20.75 6.68
N ALA A 139 -5.45 20.92 5.42
CA ALA A 139 -5.27 22.23 4.82
C ALA A 139 -6.57 23.03 4.83
N ALA A 140 -7.69 22.38 4.48
CA ALA A 140 -9.01 22.98 4.50
C ALA A 140 -9.44 23.43 5.90
N ASP A 141 -9.26 22.58 6.92
CA ASP A 141 -9.57 22.92 8.32
C ASP A 141 -8.75 24.13 8.80
N LEU A 142 -7.43 24.10 8.56
CA LEU A 142 -6.53 25.17 8.93
C LEU A 142 -6.93 26.52 8.32
N LEU A 143 -7.20 26.54 7.01
CA LEU A 143 -7.60 27.75 6.28
C LEU A 143 -9.00 28.23 6.66
N ASN A 144 -9.96 27.32 6.81
CA ASN A 144 -11.32 27.65 7.23
C ASN A 144 -11.34 28.30 8.63
N ARG A 145 -10.58 27.73 9.59
CA ARG A 145 -10.43 28.33 10.92
C ARG A 145 -9.71 29.66 10.91
N ALA A 146 -8.82 29.88 9.95
CA ALA A 146 -8.17 31.18 9.75
C ALA A 146 -9.06 32.20 9.04
N GLY A 147 -10.32 31.87 8.71
CA GLY A 147 -11.33 32.73 8.12
C GLY A 147 -11.24 32.89 6.60
N HIS A 148 -10.60 31.96 5.88
CA HIS A 148 -10.68 31.87 4.43
C HIS A 148 -11.97 31.20 3.98
N ASP A 149 -12.48 31.52 2.79
CA ASP A 149 -13.58 30.76 2.15
C ASP A 149 -13.00 29.54 1.44
N VAL A 150 -13.30 28.34 1.95
CA VAL A 150 -12.72 27.09 1.46
C VAL A 150 -13.76 26.23 0.77
N VAL A 151 -13.41 25.69 -0.40
CA VAL A 151 -14.17 24.63 -1.08
C VAL A 151 -13.24 23.45 -1.31
N VAL A 152 -13.65 22.28 -0.83
CA VAL A 152 -12.92 21.00 -1.05
C VAL A 152 -13.63 20.23 -2.16
N ILE A 153 -12.87 19.77 -3.14
CA ILE A 153 -13.34 19.09 -4.35
C ILE A 153 -12.78 17.66 -4.32
N GLU A 154 -13.65 16.66 -4.18
CA GLU A 154 -13.26 15.25 -4.04
C GLU A 154 -13.87 14.43 -5.17
N ALA A 155 -13.05 13.62 -5.81
CA ALA A 155 -13.46 12.76 -6.91
C ALA A 155 -14.34 11.59 -6.45
N ASN A 156 -14.03 11.00 -5.30
CA ASN A 156 -14.80 9.88 -4.77
C ASN A 156 -16.18 10.36 -4.27
N GLY A 157 -17.25 9.74 -4.77
CA GLY A 157 -18.62 10.08 -4.40
C GLY A 157 -19.06 9.52 -3.04
N ASN A 158 -18.36 8.54 -2.52
CA ASN A 158 -18.81 7.77 -1.38
C ASN A 158 -18.02 8.05 -0.09
N ARG A 159 -16.76 8.47 -0.19
CA ARG A 159 -15.90 8.68 0.98
C ARG A 159 -14.86 9.78 0.80
N VAL A 160 -14.30 10.20 1.92
CA VAL A 160 -13.08 11.00 2.03
C VAL A 160 -11.92 10.13 2.52
N GLY A 161 -10.72 10.67 2.65
CA GLY A 161 -9.56 10.00 3.25
C GLY A 161 -8.51 9.52 2.24
N GLY A 162 -8.81 9.44 0.95
CA GLY A 162 -7.85 9.02 -0.06
C GLY A 162 -7.30 7.62 0.23
N ARG A 163 -5.96 7.49 0.45
CA ARG A 163 -5.29 6.21 0.78
C ARG A 163 -5.36 5.81 2.27
N ILE A 164 -6.13 6.52 3.08
CA ILE A 164 -6.59 6.06 4.39
C ILE A 164 -7.96 5.41 4.16
N LYS A 165 -8.02 4.09 4.25
CA LYS A 165 -9.23 3.30 4.02
C LYS A 165 -9.23 2.11 4.96
N THR A 166 -10.34 1.91 5.66
CA THR A 166 -10.57 0.76 6.55
C THR A 166 -11.84 0.05 6.10
N PHE A 167 -11.77 -1.25 5.87
CA PHE A 167 -12.96 -2.09 5.71
C PHE A 167 -13.62 -2.27 7.09
N ARG A 168 -14.82 -1.74 7.27
CA ARG A 168 -15.58 -1.81 8.53
C ARG A 168 -17.08 -1.64 8.29
N LYS A 169 -17.90 -2.11 9.20
CA LYS A 169 -19.35 -1.86 9.18
C LYS A 169 -19.63 -0.35 9.18
N GLY A 170 -20.52 0.08 8.29
CA GLY A 170 -20.84 1.49 8.12
C GLY A 170 -19.72 2.33 7.48
N GLY A 171 -18.73 1.71 6.88
CA GLY A 171 -17.76 2.36 6.00
C GLY A 171 -18.46 2.89 4.75
N HIS A 172 -18.04 4.07 4.29
CA HIS A 172 -18.76 4.84 3.27
C HIS A 172 -18.85 4.18 1.88
N GLU A 173 -17.97 3.23 1.55
CA GLU A 173 -17.99 2.57 0.23
C GLU A 173 -18.82 1.30 0.19
N GLU A 174 -19.08 0.69 1.32
CA GLU A 174 -19.53 -0.69 1.31
C GLU A 174 -20.95 -0.90 1.82
N GLY A 175 -21.69 0.16 2.20
CA GLY A 175 -23.12 0.09 2.60
C GLY A 175 -23.52 -1.13 3.41
N GLU A 176 -22.73 -2.19 3.31
CA GLU A 176 -22.88 -3.52 3.86
C GLU A 176 -21.75 -3.83 4.85
N GLN A 177 -21.95 -4.90 5.59
CA GLN A 177 -20.99 -5.42 6.53
C GLN A 177 -19.90 -6.22 5.80
N PRO A 178 -18.62 -5.77 5.82
CA PRO A 178 -17.56 -6.40 5.03
C PRO A 178 -17.15 -7.78 5.55
N PHE A 179 -17.38 -8.06 6.83
CA PHE A 179 -17.00 -9.28 7.54
C PHE A 179 -18.22 -9.96 8.16
N ALA A 180 -18.10 -11.25 8.49
CA ALA A 180 -19.18 -11.99 9.14
C ALA A 180 -19.50 -11.41 10.53
N ASP A 181 -18.46 -11.05 11.27
CA ASP A 181 -18.58 -10.37 12.55
C ASP A 181 -18.66 -8.85 12.35
N PRO A 182 -19.73 -8.18 12.81
CA PRO A 182 -19.91 -6.74 12.62
C PRO A 182 -18.92 -5.87 13.40
N GLY A 183 -18.23 -6.41 14.40
CA GLY A 183 -17.18 -5.73 15.15
C GLY A 183 -15.83 -5.71 14.43
N GLN A 184 -15.62 -6.62 13.48
CA GLN A 184 -14.36 -6.72 12.77
C GLN A 184 -14.14 -5.55 11.81
N TYR A 185 -12.88 -5.12 11.70
CA TYR A 185 -12.42 -4.16 10.71
C TYR A 185 -11.00 -4.52 10.24
N ALA A 186 -10.59 -4.03 9.09
CA ALA A 186 -9.25 -4.27 8.57
C ALA A 186 -8.75 -3.10 7.70
N GLU A 187 -7.45 -2.87 7.73
CA GLU A 187 -6.84 -1.75 7.03
C GLU A 187 -6.57 -2.06 5.56
N ALA A 188 -7.33 -1.44 4.68
CA ALA A 188 -7.06 -1.45 3.24
C ALA A 188 -5.84 -0.58 2.89
N GLY A 189 -5.65 0.52 3.61
CA GLY A 189 -4.59 1.51 3.42
C GLY A 189 -3.60 1.59 4.57
N ALA A 190 -3.39 2.79 5.08
CA ALA A 190 -2.50 3.06 6.21
C ALA A 190 -2.89 2.21 7.42
N MET A 191 -1.94 1.44 7.93
CA MET A 191 -2.19 0.41 8.95
C MET A 191 -1.49 0.70 10.27
N ARG A 192 -0.23 1.10 10.22
CA ARG A 192 0.66 1.27 11.37
C ARG A 192 1.20 2.67 11.45
N LEU A 193 1.16 3.25 12.62
CA LEU A 193 1.45 4.66 12.87
C LEU A 193 2.69 4.76 13.78
N PRO A 194 3.86 5.20 13.27
CA PRO A 194 5.04 5.37 14.09
C PRO A 194 4.82 6.45 15.15
N GLY A 195 5.09 6.13 16.42
CA GLY A 195 5.06 7.11 17.51
C GLY A 195 6.08 8.25 17.37
N SER A 196 7.07 8.08 16.50
CA SER A 196 8.06 9.11 16.12
C SER A 196 7.53 10.13 15.11
N HIS A 197 6.27 10.04 14.65
CA HIS A 197 5.63 10.99 13.74
C HIS A 197 4.93 12.11 14.52
N PRO A 198 5.57 13.26 14.76
CA PRO A 198 5.10 14.24 15.72
C PRO A 198 3.78 14.92 15.33
N LEU A 199 3.59 15.24 14.04
CA LEU A 199 2.37 15.91 13.58
C LEU A 199 1.17 14.98 13.66
N LEU A 200 1.36 13.71 13.29
CA LEU A 200 0.32 12.70 13.35
C LEU A 200 -0.10 12.45 14.81
N MET A 201 0.86 12.25 15.70
CA MET A 201 0.56 12.00 17.12
C MET A 201 -0.14 13.21 17.77
N ALA A 202 0.29 14.43 17.48
CA ALA A 202 -0.36 15.65 17.94
C ALA A 202 -1.79 15.78 17.40
N LEU A 203 -2.00 15.45 16.13
CA LEU A 203 -3.32 15.50 15.50
C LEU A 203 -4.29 14.45 16.09
N ILE A 204 -3.85 13.21 16.25
CA ILE A 204 -4.63 12.13 16.87
C ILE A 204 -5.09 12.52 18.27
N LYS A 205 -4.16 13.04 19.09
CA LYS A 205 -4.46 13.55 20.43
C LYS A 205 -5.49 14.69 20.40
N LYS A 206 -5.31 15.66 19.50
CA LYS A 206 -6.23 16.79 19.32
C LYS A 206 -7.63 16.35 18.92
N LEU A 207 -7.76 15.31 18.09
CA LEU A 207 -9.03 14.78 17.62
C LEU A 207 -9.67 13.79 18.60
N GLY A 208 -8.98 13.46 19.71
CA GLY A 208 -9.48 12.55 20.74
C GLY A 208 -9.63 11.09 20.25
N LEU A 209 -8.79 10.67 19.30
CA LEU A 209 -8.82 9.31 18.79
C LEU A 209 -8.04 8.37 19.71
N GLU A 210 -8.60 7.19 19.99
CA GLU A 210 -7.98 6.19 20.85
C GLU A 210 -6.93 5.39 20.08
N LEU A 211 -5.73 5.29 20.65
CA LEU A 211 -4.62 4.50 20.12
C LEU A 211 -4.47 3.21 20.90
N GLN A 212 -4.13 2.15 20.18
CA GLN A 212 -3.63 0.90 20.76
C GLN A 212 -2.33 0.50 20.06
N GLU A 213 -1.49 -0.30 20.73
CA GLU A 213 -0.18 -0.67 20.21
C GLU A 213 -0.32 -1.64 19.04
N PHE A 214 0.39 -1.36 17.95
CA PHE A 214 0.53 -2.27 16.82
C PHE A 214 1.80 -3.10 16.99
N TYR A 215 1.67 -4.40 17.19
CA TYR A 215 2.80 -5.28 17.40
C TYR A 215 3.49 -5.69 16.08
N LEU A 216 4.61 -5.05 15.75
CA LEU A 216 5.48 -5.46 14.63
C LEU A 216 6.11 -6.84 14.86
N VAL A 217 6.47 -7.11 16.11
CA VAL A 217 6.97 -8.40 16.59
C VAL A 217 5.87 -9.01 17.45
N ASP A 218 5.64 -10.29 17.27
CA ASP A 218 4.63 -11.02 18.02
C ASP A 218 4.93 -11.05 19.53
N VAL A 219 3.86 -10.95 20.31
CA VAL A 219 3.91 -10.99 21.78
C VAL A 219 3.21 -12.23 22.30
N ALA A 220 3.54 -12.61 23.54
CA ALA A 220 2.89 -13.73 24.21
C ALA A 220 1.42 -13.40 24.50
N VAL A 221 0.54 -14.41 24.33
CA VAL A 221 -0.91 -14.24 24.60
C VAL A 221 -1.16 -13.89 26.06
N ASP A 222 -0.42 -14.52 26.97
CA ASP A 222 -0.60 -14.37 28.43
C ASP A 222 0.11 -13.12 28.99
N ASP A 223 1.09 -12.57 28.27
CA ASP A 223 1.83 -11.37 28.67
C ASP A 223 2.23 -10.53 27.44
N PRO A 224 1.36 -9.58 27.02
CA PRO A 224 1.62 -8.71 25.87
C PRO A 224 2.88 -7.84 25.99
N LYS A 225 3.46 -7.71 27.18
CA LYS A 225 4.73 -7.00 27.37
C LYS A 225 5.95 -7.84 26.98
N LYS A 226 5.77 -9.15 26.80
CA LYS A 226 6.81 -10.09 26.46
C LYS A 226 6.77 -10.38 24.97
N GLN A 227 7.81 -9.97 24.24
CA GLN A 227 8.03 -10.43 22.88
C GLN A 227 8.17 -11.95 22.85
N ALA A 228 7.43 -12.62 21.98
CA ALA A 228 7.44 -14.08 21.87
C ALA A 228 8.41 -14.56 20.78
N ASN A 229 8.61 -13.79 19.71
CA ASN A 229 9.45 -14.15 18.56
C ASN A 229 9.10 -15.53 17.96
N ARG A 230 7.81 -15.90 18.00
CA ARG A 230 7.29 -17.19 17.53
C ARG A 230 6.69 -17.11 16.13
N ALA A 231 6.71 -15.93 15.51
CA ALA A 231 6.33 -15.77 14.11
C ALA A 231 7.16 -16.72 13.21
N TRP A 232 6.55 -17.21 12.14
CA TRP A 232 7.15 -18.16 11.23
C TRP A 232 8.03 -17.49 10.16
N ILE A 233 9.10 -18.18 9.82
CA ILE A 233 9.87 -18.01 8.59
C ILE A 233 9.76 -19.33 7.82
N HIS A 234 9.13 -19.29 6.64
CA HIS A 234 8.91 -20.43 5.76
C HIS A 234 9.54 -20.13 4.40
N VAL A 235 10.78 -20.58 4.20
CA VAL A 235 11.56 -20.25 3.00
C VAL A 235 12.44 -21.44 2.58
N ASN A 236 12.57 -21.69 1.27
CA ASN A 236 13.40 -22.74 0.68
C ASN A 236 13.18 -24.12 1.35
N GLY A 237 11.92 -24.45 1.67
CA GLY A 237 11.57 -25.70 2.34
C GLY A 237 11.92 -25.76 3.83
N VAL A 238 12.52 -24.72 4.41
CA VAL A 238 12.76 -24.63 5.84
C VAL A 238 11.60 -23.88 6.50
N HIS A 239 11.05 -24.52 7.53
CA HIS A 239 9.97 -23.96 8.36
C HIS A 239 10.48 -23.83 9.78
N MET A 240 10.65 -22.60 10.29
CA MET A 240 11.18 -22.38 11.64
C MET A 240 10.67 -21.08 12.26
N ARG A 241 10.71 -21.02 13.58
CA ARG A 241 10.37 -19.83 14.34
C ARG A 241 11.44 -18.76 14.20
N ARG A 242 11.02 -17.48 14.26
CA ARG A 242 11.94 -16.33 14.24
C ARG A 242 12.99 -16.42 15.35
N ALA A 243 12.59 -16.78 16.57
CA ALA A 243 13.52 -16.97 17.69
C ALA A 243 14.60 -18.04 17.42
N ASP A 244 14.25 -19.09 16.67
CA ASP A 244 15.21 -20.14 16.34
C ASP A 244 16.13 -19.72 15.18
N TYR A 245 15.61 -18.92 14.24
CA TYR A 245 16.45 -18.28 13.23
C TYR A 245 17.46 -17.32 13.85
N GLU A 246 17.07 -16.55 14.86
CA GLU A 246 17.99 -15.65 15.59
C GLU A 246 19.11 -16.41 16.29
N LYS A 247 18.82 -17.60 16.85
CA LYS A 247 19.81 -18.47 17.49
C LYS A 247 20.70 -19.19 16.48
N ASN A 248 20.16 -19.63 15.36
CA ASN A 248 20.86 -20.40 14.34
C ASN A 248 20.50 -19.93 12.92
N PRO A 249 21.00 -18.76 12.48
CA PRO A 249 20.74 -18.25 11.14
C PRO A 249 21.22 -19.17 10.02
N ALA A 250 22.28 -19.95 10.27
CA ALA A 250 22.87 -20.84 9.28
C ALA A 250 21.85 -21.82 8.68
N LYS A 251 20.86 -22.27 9.48
CA LYS A 251 19.86 -23.23 9.00
C LYS A 251 19.06 -22.73 7.79
N ILE A 252 18.78 -21.42 7.73
CA ILE A 252 18.14 -20.78 6.57
C ILE A 252 19.21 -20.29 5.59
N ASN A 253 20.26 -19.62 6.09
CA ASN A 253 21.24 -18.99 5.22
C ASN A 253 21.94 -19.98 4.29
N ASP A 254 22.15 -21.23 4.74
CA ASP A 254 22.71 -22.32 3.93
C ASP A 254 21.83 -22.69 2.74
N THR A 255 20.51 -22.57 2.87
CA THR A 255 19.57 -22.86 1.76
C THR A 255 19.66 -21.84 0.64
N PHE A 256 20.14 -20.63 0.94
CA PHE A 256 20.48 -19.61 -0.07
C PHE A 256 21.92 -19.78 -0.58
N GLY A 257 22.71 -20.67 0.01
CA GLY A 257 24.13 -20.85 -0.31
C GLY A 257 25.01 -19.70 0.20
N VAL A 258 24.59 -19.02 1.27
CA VAL A 258 25.39 -17.96 1.91
C VAL A 258 26.56 -18.57 2.66
N THR A 259 27.75 -18.02 2.45
CA THR A 259 29.01 -18.50 3.02
C THR A 259 29.74 -17.41 3.81
N GLY A 260 30.89 -17.76 4.41
CA GLY A 260 31.73 -16.84 5.15
C GLY A 260 31.05 -16.25 6.40
N PRO A 261 31.41 -15.02 6.82
CA PRO A 261 30.90 -14.43 8.06
C PRO A 261 29.39 -14.18 8.09
N ASN A 262 28.75 -14.06 6.92
CA ASN A 262 27.31 -13.82 6.82
C ASN A 262 26.46 -15.09 7.04
N ARG A 263 27.07 -16.27 6.93
CA ARG A 263 26.39 -17.55 7.13
C ARG A 263 25.71 -17.65 8.51
N THR A 264 26.32 -17.11 9.55
CA THR A 264 25.85 -17.20 10.95
C THR A 264 25.19 -15.91 11.44
N ARG A 265 24.81 -15.00 10.55
CA ARG A 265 24.19 -13.72 10.88
C ARG A 265 22.78 -13.63 10.32
N THR A 266 21.87 -13.01 11.06
CA THR A 266 20.51 -12.76 10.54
C THR A 266 20.54 -11.79 9.37
N ALA A 267 19.60 -11.92 8.45
CA ALA A 267 19.43 -10.99 7.32
C ALA A 267 19.31 -9.51 7.78
N ALA A 268 18.60 -9.28 8.89
CA ALA A 268 18.48 -7.94 9.49
C ALA A 268 19.83 -7.39 9.96
N ALA A 269 20.66 -8.21 10.63
CA ALA A 269 21.99 -7.80 11.09
C ALA A 269 22.94 -7.53 9.91
N ILE A 270 22.86 -8.32 8.83
CA ILE A 270 23.64 -8.10 7.62
C ILE A 270 23.24 -6.78 6.96
N LEU A 271 21.94 -6.54 6.80
CA LEU A 271 21.42 -5.28 6.22
C LEU A 271 21.81 -4.05 7.05
N ALA A 272 21.66 -4.13 8.38
CA ALA A 272 22.05 -3.03 9.28
C ALA A 272 23.52 -2.66 9.15
N GLN A 273 24.43 -3.67 9.09
CA GLN A 273 25.84 -3.44 8.83
C GLN A 273 26.08 -2.86 7.43
N ALA A 274 25.37 -3.33 6.42
CA ALA A 274 25.48 -2.82 5.05
C ALA A 274 25.16 -1.33 4.95
N LEU A 275 24.18 -0.85 5.73
CA LEU A 275 23.75 0.56 5.73
C LEU A 275 24.62 1.48 6.60
N GLU A 276 25.50 0.95 7.44
CA GLU A 276 26.33 1.72 8.38
C GLU A 276 27.19 2.82 7.71
N PRO A 277 27.80 2.63 6.52
CA PRO A 277 28.53 3.70 5.85
C PRO A 277 27.70 4.94 5.53
N ALA A 278 26.41 4.76 5.20
CA ALA A 278 25.49 5.86 4.97
C ALA A 278 25.02 6.50 6.27
N HIS A 279 24.70 5.69 7.29
CA HIS A 279 24.33 6.19 8.63
C HIS A 279 25.41 7.07 9.26
N ARG A 280 26.70 6.77 9.12
CA ARG A 280 27.80 7.60 9.62
C ARG A 280 27.82 9.02 9.05
N LEU A 281 27.24 9.23 7.87
CA LEU A 281 27.17 10.55 7.26
C LEU A 281 26.16 11.47 7.95
N ILE A 282 25.17 10.92 8.67
CA ILE A 282 24.04 11.66 9.23
C ILE A 282 23.88 11.51 10.75
N ARG A 283 24.31 10.39 11.33
CA ARG A 283 24.10 10.05 12.75
C ARG A 283 24.66 11.13 13.69
N GLY A 284 23.84 11.56 14.66
CA GLY A 284 24.21 12.53 15.69
C GLY A 284 24.45 13.94 15.17
N LYS A 285 23.95 14.26 13.96
CA LYS A 285 24.07 15.60 13.38
C LYS A 285 22.74 16.33 13.42
N GLU A 286 22.81 17.65 13.55
CA GLU A 286 21.69 18.58 13.57
C GLU A 286 22.01 19.81 12.72
N GLY A 287 20.99 20.64 12.43
CA GLY A 287 21.14 21.89 11.68
C GLY A 287 21.90 21.69 10.36
N THR A 288 22.73 22.67 10.03
CA THR A 288 23.54 22.65 8.79
C THR A 288 24.44 21.41 8.66
N ALA A 289 24.89 20.82 9.79
CA ALA A 289 25.70 19.60 9.73
C ALA A 289 24.89 18.40 9.25
N LEU A 290 23.61 18.29 9.64
CA LEU A 290 22.69 17.25 9.15
C LEU A 290 22.39 17.46 7.66
N VAL A 291 22.07 18.67 7.23
CA VAL A 291 21.85 19.02 5.83
C VAL A 291 23.06 18.63 4.97
N LYS A 292 24.29 19.02 5.40
CA LYS A 292 25.53 18.61 4.71
C LYS A 292 25.72 17.10 4.71
N GLY A 293 25.30 16.40 5.76
CA GLY A 293 25.33 14.93 5.84
C GLY A 293 24.44 14.29 4.77
N TRP A 294 23.18 14.70 4.70
CA TRP A 294 22.24 14.22 3.69
C TRP A 294 22.65 14.57 2.26
N ALA A 295 23.14 15.80 2.04
CA ALA A 295 23.66 16.19 0.73
C ALA A 295 24.82 15.27 0.28
N LYS A 296 25.68 14.82 1.20
CA LYS A 296 26.73 13.83 0.91
C LYS A 296 26.16 12.45 0.57
N VAL A 297 25.10 11.99 1.26
CA VAL A 297 24.39 10.73 0.95
C VAL A 297 23.83 10.80 -0.47
N LEU A 298 23.09 11.87 -0.77
CA LEU A 298 22.47 12.10 -2.09
C LEU A 298 23.52 12.17 -3.21
N LYS A 299 24.59 12.93 -3.01
CA LYS A 299 25.69 13.04 -4.00
C LYS A 299 26.37 11.71 -4.27
N LYS A 300 26.56 10.87 -3.23
CA LYS A 300 27.23 9.56 -3.39
C LYS A 300 26.31 8.49 -3.95
N TYR A 301 25.06 8.44 -3.49
CA TYR A 301 24.19 7.28 -3.68
C TYR A 301 22.82 7.61 -4.29
N GLY A 302 22.51 8.89 -4.54
CA GLY A 302 21.18 9.33 -5.00
C GLY A 302 20.74 8.72 -6.34
N HIS A 303 21.70 8.34 -7.20
CA HIS A 303 21.47 7.69 -8.49
C HIS A 303 21.63 6.16 -8.46
N TRP A 304 21.67 5.57 -7.28
CA TRP A 304 21.86 4.14 -7.10
C TRP A 304 20.57 3.47 -6.65
N SER A 305 20.38 2.22 -7.09
CA SER A 305 19.39 1.34 -6.49
C SER A 305 19.92 0.76 -5.17
N MET A 306 19.02 0.24 -4.33
CA MET A 306 19.41 -0.49 -3.14
C MET A 306 20.29 -1.70 -3.50
N TYR A 307 19.94 -2.45 -4.57
CA TYR A 307 20.73 -3.57 -5.05
C TYR A 307 22.17 -3.17 -5.35
N ARG A 308 22.35 -2.09 -6.12
CA ARG A 308 23.68 -1.57 -6.45
C ARG A 308 24.47 -1.17 -5.20
N TYR A 309 23.83 -0.52 -4.25
CA TYR A 309 24.48 -0.14 -2.99
C TYR A 309 24.96 -1.37 -2.20
N LEU A 310 24.12 -2.40 -2.09
CA LEU A 310 24.46 -3.64 -1.40
C LEU A 310 25.63 -4.38 -2.08
N THR A 311 25.68 -4.35 -3.41
CA THR A 311 26.77 -4.96 -4.20
C THR A 311 28.06 -4.16 -4.11
N GLU A 312 28.02 -2.85 -4.39
CA GLU A 312 29.25 -2.06 -4.60
C GLU A 312 29.80 -1.45 -3.31
N VAL A 313 28.95 -1.07 -2.34
CA VAL A 313 29.39 -0.47 -1.06
C VAL A 313 29.54 -1.52 0.02
N ALA A 314 28.49 -2.33 0.22
CA ALA A 314 28.50 -3.37 1.25
C ALA A 314 29.27 -4.63 0.81
N ARG A 315 29.58 -4.77 -0.48
CA ARG A 315 30.33 -5.91 -1.07
C ARG A 315 29.65 -7.25 -0.79
N LEU A 316 28.32 -7.28 -0.79
CA LEU A 316 27.57 -8.50 -0.64
C LEU A 316 27.45 -9.25 -1.97
N ASP A 317 27.54 -10.56 -1.91
CA ASP A 317 27.26 -11.44 -3.05
C ASP A 317 25.74 -11.57 -3.28
N THR A 318 25.37 -12.02 -4.48
CA THR A 318 23.97 -12.16 -4.90
C THR A 318 23.16 -13.04 -3.94
N ARG A 319 23.70 -14.13 -3.45
CA ARG A 319 23.01 -15.07 -2.54
C ARG A 319 22.67 -14.41 -1.20
N THR A 320 23.61 -13.62 -0.67
CA THR A 320 23.38 -12.83 0.54
C THR A 320 22.32 -11.73 0.31
N ILE A 321 22.32 -11.12 -0.88
CA ILE A 321 21.29 -10.11 -1.24
C ILE A 321 19.91 -10.78 -1.39
N ASP A 322 19.84 -11.98 -1.98
CA ASP A 322 18.58 -12.74 -2.11
C ASP A 322 18.03 -13.15 -0.73
N LEU A 323 18.90 -13.57 0.19
CA LEU A 323 18.53 -13.82 1.59
C LEU A 323 17.90 -12.56 2.22
N ILE A 324 18.58 -11.41 2.12
CA ILE A 324 18.08 -10.14 2.64
C ILE A 324 16.73 -9.79 2.00
N GLY A 325 16.65 -9.87 0.68
CA GLY A 325 15.44 -9.57 -0.09
C GLY A 325 14.25 -10.40 0.37
N THR A 326 14.44 -11.69 0.55
CA THR A 326 13.39 -12.63 0.96
C THR A 326 12.98 -12.43 2.40
N ILE A 327 13.93 -12.44 3.34
CA ILE A 327 13.62 -12.40 4.78
C ILE A 327 13.11 -11.01 5.21
N GLN A 328 13.57 -9.92 4.57
CA GLN A 328 13.14 -8.56 4.87
C GLN A 328 12.00 -8.05 3.97
N ASN A 329 11.47 -8.92 3.09
CA ASN A 329 10.45 -8.57 2.10
C ASN A 329 10.84 -7.35 1.23
N LEU A 330 12.05 -7.37 0.71
CA LEU A 330 12.63 -6.29 -0.10
C LEU A 330 12.90 -6.71 -1.55
N THR A 331 12.73 -7.98 -1.91
CA THR A 331 13.12 -8.51 -3.23
C THR A 331 12.56 -7.65 -4.37
N SER A 332 11.25 -7.38 -4.35
CA SER A 332 10.57 -6.59 -5.38
C SER A 332 10.95 -5.09 -5.37
N ARG A 333 11.60 -4.60 -4.30
CA ARG A 333 12.00 -3.19 -4.12
C ARG A 333 13.51 -2.94 -4.19
N LEU A 334 14.34 -3.95 -4.37
CA LEU A 334 15.80 -3.80 -4.43
C LEU A 334 16.27 -2.93 -5.62
N HIS A 335 15.51 -2.85 -6.69
CA HIS A 335 15.79 -2.01 -7.86
C HIS A 335 15.44 -0.53 -7.64
N LEU A 336 14.62 -0.21 -6.63
CA LEU A 336 14.23 1.15 -6.29
C LEU A 336 15.40 1.95 -5.70
N SER A 337 15.22 3.27 -5.57
CA SER A 337 16.25 4.16 -5.06
C SER A 337 16.81 3.73 -3.71
N PHE A 338 18.15 3.67 -3.61
CA PHE A 338 18.84 3.52 -2.33
C PHE A 338 18.38 4.56 -1.32
N THR A 339 18.32 5.84 -1.73
CA THR A 339 17.91 6.94 -0.84
C THR A 339 16.52 6.69 -0.27
N HIS A 340 15.55 6.28 -1.09
CA HIS A 340 14.19 5.97 -0.62
C HIS A 340 14.19 4.85 0.43
N SER A 341 14.86 3.74 0.14
CA SER A 341 14.93 2.60 1.07
C SER A 341 15.71 2.94 2.35
N PHE A 342 16.75 3.76 2.22
CA PHE A 342 17.56 4.21 3.36
C PHE A 342 16.80 5.18 4.28
N LEU A 343 15.94 6.04 3.74
CA LEU A 343 15.12 6.96 4.52
C LEU A 343 14.27 6.25 5.57
N SER A 344 13.68 5.10 5.21
CA SER A 344 12.88 4.30 6.16
C SER A 344 13.70 3.87 7.38
N SER A 345 14.96 3.48 7.20
CA SER A 345 15.85 3.08 8.32
C SER A 345 16.47 4.28 9.04
N ALA A 346 16.52 5.44 8.41
CA ALA A 346 17.19 6.63 8.96
C ALA A 346 16.23 7.57 9.73
N LEU A 347 14.95 7.58 9.35
CA LEU A 347 13.94 8.49 9.92
C LEU A 347 13.03 7.82 10.96
N ILE A 348 12.96 6.50 10.98
CA ILE A 348 12.16 5.75 11.96
C ILE A 348 13.12 5.14 12.98
N ASP A 349 13.03 5.58 14.24
CA ASP A 349 13.81 4.98 15.33
C ASP A 349 13.41 3.49 15.46
N PRO A 350 14.36 2.54 15.43
CA PRO A 350 14.07 1.12 15.62
C PRO A 350 13.35 0.79 16.94
N LYS A 351 13.45 1.69 17.94
CA LYS A 351 12.78 1.57 19.24
C LYS A 351 11.40 2.22 19.26
N THR A 352 10.97 2.84 18.16
CA THR A 352 9.65 3.49 18.07
C THR A 352 8.54 2.47 18.26
N THR A 353 7.63 2.74 19.19
CA THR A 353 6.35 2.03 19.28
C THR A 353 5.50 2.39 18.07
N PHE A 354 4.93 1.37 17.44
CA PHE A 354 3.92 1.54 16.41
C PHE A 354 2.53 1.47 17.02
N TRP A 355 1.64 2.28 16.48
CA TRP A 355 0.27 2.41 16.94
C TRP A 355 -0.72 2.08 15.82
N GLU A 356 -1.93 1.75 16.20
CA GLU A 356 -3.11 1.73 15.34
C GLU A 356 -4.24 2.52 16.02
N ILE A 357 -5.17 3.06 15.23
CA ILE A 357 -6.36 3.71 15.77
C ILE A 357 -7.42 2.62 16.02
N LYS A 358 -7.88 2.52 17.25
CA LYS A 358 -8.95 1.57 17.62
C LYS A 358 -10.22 1.88 16.82
N GLY A 359 -10.71 0.87 16.08
CA GLY A 359 -11.84 1.03 15.15
C GLY A 359 -11.44 1.45 13.74
N GLY A 360 -10.13 1.59 13.46
CA GLY A 360 -9.56 1.78 12.14
C GLY A 360 -9.08 3.19 11.84
N THR A 361 -8.04 3.27 11.01
CA THR A 361 -7.37 4.53 10.64
C THR A 361 -8.29 5.47 9.85
N ALA A 362 -9.35 4.96 9.19
CA ALA A 362 -10.36 5.81 8.53
C ALA A 362 -11.04 6.79 9.49
N LEU A 363 -11.08 6.50 10.81
CA LEU A 363 -11.60 7.43 11.81
C LEU A 363 -10.83 8.76 11.87
N LEU A 364 -9.54 8.77 11.50
CA LEU A 364 -8.76 9.99 11.36
C LEU A 364 -9.30 10.87 10.22
N ALA A 365 -9.61 10.27 9.08
CA ALA A 365 -10.19 10.99 7.95
C ALA A 365 -11.59 11.51 8.29
N ASP A 366 -12.42 10.69 8.95
CA ASP A 366 -13.76 11.08 9.41
C ASP A 366 -13.69 12.25 10.40
N ALA A 367 -12.75 12.22 11.34
CA ALA A 367 -12.56 13.29 12.32
C ALA A 367 -12.09 14.60 11.67
N LEU A 368 -11.20 14.53 10.68
CA LEU A 368 -10.76 15.68 9.89
C LEU A 368 -11.87 16.24 8.98
N TYR A 369 -12.76 15.38 8.50
CA TYR A 369 -13.88 15.76 7.65
C TYR A 369 -14.97 16.54 8.40
N LYS A 370 -15.26 16.18 9.65
CA LYS A 370 -16.35 16.79 10.45
C LYS A 370 -16.37 18.32 10.42
N PRO A 371 -15.28 19.04 10.71
CA PRO A 371 -15.29 20.50 10.76
C PRO A 371 -15.47 21.18 9.39
N VAL A 372 -15.17 20.46 8.30
CA VAL A 372 -15.23 20.99 6.93
C VAL A 372 -16.32 20.33 6.06
N LYS A 373 -17.18 19.49 6.65
CA LYS A 373 -18.21 18.70 5.93
C LYS A 373 -19.03 19.56 4.97
N GLY A 374 -19.49 20.74 5.39
CA GLY A 374 -20.29 21.65 4.55
C GLY A 374 -19.52 22.30 3.39
N LYS A 375 -18.18 22.20 3.41
CA LYS A 375 -17.28 22.76 2.38
C LYS A 375 -16.87 21.71 1.34
N VAL A 376 -17.10 20.42 1.57
CA VAL A 376 -16.68 19.33 0.68
C VAL A 376 -17.76 19.04 -0.37
N ARG A 377 -17.31 18.90 -1.61
CA ARG A 377 -18.09 18.48 -2.77
C ARG A 377 -17.56 17.14 -3.24
N LEU A 378 -18.26 16.08 -2.90
CA LEU A 378 -17.98 14.71 -3.34
C LEU A 378 -18.44 14.51 -4.79
N ASP A 379 -17.98 13.44 -5.43
CA ASP A 379 -18.30 13.11 -6.81
C ASP A 379 -17.99 14.26 -7.78
N ARG A 380 -16.81 14.86 -7.59
CA ARG A 380 -16.32 15.96 -8.43
C ARG A 380 -14.87 15.70 -8.83
N ARG A 381 -14.69 14.87 -9.86
CA ARG A 381 -13.37 14.57 -10.40
C ARG A 381 -12.85 15.74 -11.23
N ALA A 382 -11.74 16.36 -10.80
CA ALA A 382 -11.07 17.41 -11.54
C ALA A 382 -10.51 16.87 -12.86
N VAL A 383 -10.83 17.51 -13.99
CA VAL A 383 -10.36 17.14 -15.33
C VAL A 383 -9.53 18.25 -15.98
N ARG A 384 -9.72 19.51 -15.57
CA ARG A 384 -8.95 20.66 -16.06
C ARG A 384 -8.84 21.72 -14.97
N ILE A 385 -7.65 22.33 -14.86
CA ILE A 385 -7.35 23.43 -13.94
C ILE A 385 -6.84 24.60 -14.77
N GLU A 386 -7.58 25.70 -14.75
CA GLU A 386 -7.32 26.90 -15.53
C GLU A 386 -6.86 28.04 -14.62
N ARG A 387 -5.81 28.76 -15.01
CA ARG A 387 -5.34 30.00 -14.39
C ARG A 387 -5.65 31.17 -15.33
N ARG A 388 -6.64 31.99 -14.99
CA ARG A 388 -7.07 33.09 -15.85
C ARG A 388 -7.49 34.32 -15.03
N ALA A 389 -7.02 35.50 -15.43
CA ALA A 389 -7.40 36.78 -14.83
C ALA A 389 -7.23 36.83 -13.29
N GLY A 390 -6.12 36.24 -12.78
CA GLY A 390 -5.83 36.21 -11.33
C GLY A 390 -6.68 35.23 -10.54
N LYS A 391 -7.44 34.34 -11.19
CA LYS A 391 -8.27 33.30 -10.57
C LYS A 391 -7.86 31.91 -11.01
N VAL A 392 -8.22 30.94 -10.21
CA VAL A 392 -8.11 29.51 -10.52
C VAL A 392 -9.51 28.96 -10.75
N ARG A 393 -9.68 28.23 -11.85
CA ARG A 393 -10.91 27.49 -12.16
C ARG A 393 -10.61 26.00 -12.21
N VAL A 394 -11.35 25.24 -11.43
CA VAL A 394 -11.29 23.77 -11.44
C VAL A 394 -12.55 23.25 -12.13
N HIS A 395 -12.37 22.65 -13.30
CA HIS A 395 -13.44 22.01 -14.06
C HIS A 395 -13.55 20.57 -13.61
N THR A 396 -14.75 20.15 -13.24
CA THR A 396 -15.01 18.81 -12.71
C THR A 396 -16.08 18.09 -13.49
N VAL A 397 -16.04 16.76 -13.43
CA VAL A 397 -17.10 15.89 -13.89
C VAL A 397 -17.54 15.00 -12.74
N SER A 398 -18.84 14.75 -12.60
CA SER A 398 -19.34 13.70 -11.75
C SER A 398 -19.26 12.37 -12.52
N GLU A 399 -19.01 11.28 -11.83
CA GLU A 399 -19.05 9.94 -12.40
C GLU A 399 -20.25 9.21 -11.78
N ASP A 400 -21.13 8.70 -12.64
CA ASP A 400 -22.03 7.65 -12.19
C ASP A 400 -21.17 6.43 -11.88
N SER A 401 -21.01 6.14 -10.58
CA SER A 401 -20.16 5.07 -10.07
C SER A 401 -20.56 3.68 -10.56
N GLN A 402 -21.79 3.53 -11.09
CA GLN A 402 -22.29 2.25 -11.61
C GLN A 402 -22.08 2.09 -13.10
N THR A 403 -22.14 3.17 -13.87
CA THR A 403 -22.09 3.09 -15.34
C THR A 403 -20.80 3.62 -15.95
N GLY A 404 -19.96 4.32 -15.19
CA GLY A 404 -18.74 4.99 -15.69
C GLY A 404 -19.04 6.08 -16.75
N LYS A 405 -20.32 6.46 -16.93
CA LYS A 405 -20.72 7.51 -17.88
C LYS A 405 -20.66 8.85 -17.19
N GLY A 406 -20.01 9.82 -17.85
CA GLY A 406 -19.86 11.17 -17.36
C GLY A 406 -21.21 11.81 -17.05
N GLY A 407 -21.32 12.39 -15.86
CA GLY A 407 -22.48 13.13 -15.37
C GLY A 407 -22.34 14.63 -15.52
N VAL A 408 -22.76 15.37 -14.49
CA VAL A 408 -22.81 16.85 -14.50
C VAL A 408 -21.41 17.44 -14.50
N THR A 409 -21.17 18.40 -15.39
CA THR A 409 -19.97 19.25 -15.37
C THR A 409 -20.21 20.44 -14.45
N GLU A 410 -19.27 20.71 -13.53
CA GLU A 410 -19.31 21.88 -12.65
C GLU A 410 -17.95 22.57 -12.64
N VAL A 411 -17.94 23.90 -12.50
CA VAL A 411 -16.72 24.71 -12.46
C VAL A 411 -16.67 25.46 -11.14
N PHE A 412 -15.61 25.27 -10.39
CA PHE A 412 -15.32 25.98 -9.15
C PHE A 412 -14.27 27.07 -9.42
N GLU A 413 -14.53 28.29 -8.95
CA GLU A 413 -13.62 29.42 -9.09
C GLU A 413 -13.13 29.86 -7.70
N GLY A 414 -11.83 30.16 -7.60
CA GLY A 414 -11.18 30.64 -6.38
C GLY A 414 -10.01 31.57 -6.68
N ASP A 415 -9.43 32.15 -5.63
CA ASP A 415 -8.23 32.99 -5.73
C ASP A 415 -6.98 32.12 -5.84
N GLU A 416 -6.94 31.02 -5.09
CA GLU A 416 -5.83 30.08 -5.04
C GLU A 416 -6.36 28.64 -4.96
N ALA A 417 -5.51 27.68 -5.33
CA ALA A 417 -5.82 26.26 -5.18
C ALA A 417 -4.69 25.48 -4.52
N ILE A 418 -5.06 24.58 -3.60
CA ILE A 418 -4.17 23.55 -3.04
C ILE A 418 -4.53 22.22 -3.69
N ILE A 419 -3.60 21.66 -4.45
CA ILE A 419 -3.78 20.43 -5.21
C ILE A 419 -3.16 19.30 -4.41
N THR A 420 -4.00 18.38 -3.92
CA THR A 420 -3.57 17.24 -3.08
C THR A 420 -3.75 15.89 -3.78
N VAL A 421 -4.13 15.93 -5.05
CA VAL A 421 -4.25 14.75 -5.91
C VAL A 421 -2.85 14.18 -6.15
N PRO A 422 -2.64 12.87 -6.00
CA PRO A 422 -1.36 12.23 -6.33
C PRO A 422 -0.94 12.53 -7.77
N PHE A 423 0.34 12.68 -8.04
CA PHE A 423 0.82 12.98 -9.39
C PHE A 423 0.45 11.89 -10.41
N SER A 424 0.32 10.63 -9.97
CA SER A 424 -0.27 9.56 -10.79
C SER A 424 -1.66 9.93 -11.32
N GLY A 425 -2.52 10.53 -10.50
CA GLY A 425 -3.84 11.05 -10.89
C GLY A 425 -3.76 12.34 -11.69
N LEU A 426 -2.82 13.23 -11.38
CA LEU A 426 -2.65 14.50 -12.11
C LEU A 426 -2.22 14.32 -13.57
N ARG A 427 -1.70 13.16 -13.96
CA ARG A 427 -1.42 12.80 -15.36
C ARG A 427 -2.67 12.90 -16.25
N HIS A 428 -3.84 12.82 -15.65
CA HIS A 428 -5.15 12.88 -16.33
C HIS A 428 -5.85 14.24 -16.22
N VAL A 429 -5.17 15.26 -15.68
CA VAL A 429 -5.71 16.61 -15.50
C VAL A 429 -5.00 17.57 -16.44
N THR A 430 -5.77 18.33 -17.23
CA THR A 430 -5.22 19.37 -18.11
C THR A 430 -4.99 20.65 -17.32
N PHE A 431 -3.82 21.29 -17.52
CA PHE A 431 -3.50 22.60 -16.94
C PHE A 431 -3.42 23.68 -18.01
N GLU A 432 -4.11 24.80 -17.81
CA GLU A 432 -4.14 25.95 -18.72
C GLU A 432 -3.84 27.26 -17.96
N PRO A 433 -2.78 27.98 -18.33
CA PRO A 433 -1.69 27.57 -19.22
C PRO A 433 -0.94 26.37 -18.65
N PRO A 434 -0.14 25.67 -19.46
CA PRO A 434 0.67 24.54 -19.00
C PRO A 434 1.53 24.92 -17.79
N LEU A 435 1.79 23.95 -16.92
CA LEU A 435 2.73 24.08 -15.81
C LEU A 435 4.18 24.20 -16.36
N SER A 436 5.10 24.61 -15.52
CA SER A 436 6.54 24.62 -15.85
C SER A 436 7.02 23.26 -16.37
N TYR A 437 8.11 23.26 -17.12
CA TYR A 437 8.69 22.02 -17.65
C TYR A 437 9.03 21.04 -16.51
N GLY A 438 9.69 21.51 -15.44
CA GLY A 438 10.07 20.68 -14.31
C GLY A 438 8.86 20.06 -13.60
N LYS A 439 7.80 20.85 -13.37
CA LYS A 439 6.57 20.34 -12.78
C LYS A 439 5.88 19.29 -13.66
N ARG A 440 5.76 19.52 -14.97
CA ARG A 440 5.17 18.55 -15.91
C ARG A 440 5.99 17.26 -15.97
N ARG A 441 7.32 17.39 -15.99
CA ARG A 441 8.24 16.26 -15.93
C ARG A 441 8.03 15.47 -14.63
N ALA A 442 7.96 16.14 -13.47
CA ALA A 442 7.70 15.50 -12.20
C ALA A 442 6.35 14.77 -12.17
N ILE A 443 5.27 15.37 -12.68
CA ILE A 443 3.95 14.72 -12.77
C ILE A 443 4.01 13.46 -13.64
N THR A 444 4.75 13.51 -14.76
CA THR A 444 4.80 12.41 -15.72
C THR A 444 5.72 11.27 -15.26
N GLU A 445 6.89 11.59 -14.70
CA GLU A 445 7.97 10.64 -14.48
C GLU A 445 8.07 10.12 -13.02
N LEU A 446 7.49 10.84 -12.03
CA LEU A 446 7.57 10.41 -10.64
C LEU A 446 6.99 9.00 -10.49
N HIS A 447 7.81 8.07 -10.01
CA HIS A 447 7.40 6.69 -9.88
C HIS A 447 6.42 6.49 -8.73
N TYR A 448 5.34 5.78 -9.01
CA TYR A 448 4.36 5.31 -8.03
C TYR A 448 4.41 3.80 -7.96
N ASP A 449 4.54 3.28 -6.74
CA ASP A 449 4.65 1.85 -6.50
C ASP A 449 3.27 1.20 -6.36
N ALA A 450 3.22 -0.10 -6.62
CA ALA A 450 2.05 -0.93 -6.38
C ALA A 450 2.05 -1.47 -4.95
N ALA A 451 0.88 -1.56 -4.32
CA ALA A 451 0.67 -2.36 -3.13
C ALA A 451 -0.69 -3.06 -3.19
N THR A 452 -0.68 -4.34 -2.79
CA THR A 452 -1.89 -5.16 -2.71
C THR A 452 -1.95 -5.84 -1.35
N LYS A 453 -3.11 -5.74 -0.72
CA LYS A 453 -3.46 -6.47 0.50
C LYS A 453 -4.53 -7.49 0.21
N VAL A 454 -4.40 -8.67 0.82
CA VAL A 454 -5.43 -9.72 0.82
C VAL A 454 -5.74 -10.08 2.27
N LEU A 455 -7.00 -9.94 2.65
CA LEU A 455 -7.51 -10.04 4.01
C LEU A 455 -8.50 -11.19 4.10
N LEU A 456 -8.28 -12.10 5.03
CA LEU A 456 -9.12 -13.28 5.25
C LEU A 456 -9.64 -13.25 6.69
N GLU A 457 -10.97 -13.38 6.85
CA GLU A 457 -11.58 -13.48 8.17
C GLU A 457 -11.68 -14.94 8.62
N PHE A 458 -11.44 -15.15 9.90
CA PHE A 458 -11.62 -16.42 10.60
C PHE A 458 -12.55 -16.25 11.80
N SER A 459 -13.41 -17.22 12.04
CA SER A 459 -14.38 -17.21 13.16
C SER A 459 -13.73 -17.37 14.52
N GLN A 460 -12.47 -17.78 14.56
CA GLN A 460 -11.66 -17.91 15.78
C GLN A 460 -10.26 -17.35 15.53
N ARG A 461 -9.67 -16.76 16.55
CA ARG A 461 -8.27 -16.28 16.55
C ARG A 461 -7.31 -17.46 16.81
N TRP A 462 -7.32 -18.43 15.92
CA TRP A 462 -6.61 -19.70 16.05
C TRP A 462 -5.08 -19.54 16.24
N TRP A 463 -4.51 -18.42 15.85
CA TRP A 463 -3.08 -18.12 16.10
C TRP A 463 -2.77 -17.85 17.59
N GLU A 464 -3.79 -17.56 18.40
CA GLU A 464 -3.67 -17.42 19.86
C GLU A 464 -3.84 -18.75 20.60
N PHE A 465 -4.29 -19.80 19.94
CA PHE A 465 -4.58 -21.09 20.56
C PHE A 465 -3.28 -21.77 21.06
N THR A 466 -3.40 -22.42 22.21
CA THR A 466 -2.51 -23.50 22.65
C THR A 466 -2.83 -24.78 21.90
N GLU A 467 -1.94 -25.80 21.97
CA GLU A 467 -2.26 -27.12 21.38
C GLU A 467 -3.50 -27.76 22.03
N ALA A 468 -3.72 -27.55 23.33
CA ALA A 468 -4.90 -28.04 24.02
C ALA A 468 -6.19 -27.44 23.45
N GLN A 469 -6.20 -26.12 23.23
CA GLN A 469 -7.34 -25.41 22.62
C GLN A 469 -7.58 -25.83 21.18
N TRP A 470 -6.51 -26.06 20.39
CA TRP A 470 -6.64 -26.65 19.06
C TRP A 470 -7.31 -28.02 19.08
N LYS A 471 -6.87 -28.90 20.01
CA LYS A 471 -7.44 -30.25 20.17
C LYS A 471 -8.91 -30.18 20.57
N GLU A 472 -9.27 -29.35 21.52
CA GLU A 472 -10.63 -29.15 21.96
C GLU A 472 -11.51 -28.63 20.80
N ALA A 473 -11.09 -27.56 20.13
CA ALA A 473 -11.86 -26.92 19.06
C ALA A 473 -12.07 -27.87 17.86
N LEU A 474 -11.06 -28.60 17.43
CA LEU A 474 -11.18 -29.51 16.29
C LEU A 474 -12.00 -30.77 16.65
N ASN A 475 -11.76 -31.36 17.82
CA ASN A 475 -12.47 -32.57 18.22
C ASN A 475 -13.94 -32.30 18.62
N SER A 476 -14.32 -31.06 18.89
CA SER A 476 -15.74 -30.68 19.03
C SER A 476 -16.50 -30.73 17.70
N ILE A 477 -15.80 -30.64 16.57
CA ILE A 477 -16.39 -30.70 15.22
C ILE A 477 -16.49 -32.16 14.74
N GLU A 478 -15.39 -32.91 14.88
CA GLU A 478 -15.30 -34.32 14.49
C GLU A 478 -14.32 -35.06 15.41
N ASP A 479 -14.68 -36.25 15.85
CA ASP A 479 -13.81 -37.09 16.71
C ASP A 479 -12.44 -37.31 16.04
N LYS A 480 -11.38 -37.07 16.83
CA LYS A 480 -9.97 -37.21 16.38
C LYS A 480 -9.56 -36.30 15.19
N LEU A 481 -10.34 -35.27 14.87
CA LEU A 481 -9.99 -34.35 13.77
C LEU A 481 -8.65 -33.68 14.00
N TYR A 482 -8.32 -33.30 15.24
CA TYR A 482 -7.00 -32.78 15.60
C TYR A 482 -5.86 -33.75 15.22
N ASP A 483 -6.01 -35.03 15.59
CA ASP A 483 -4.98 -36.03 15.31
C ASP A 483 -4.83 -36.31 13.80
N LYS A 484 -5.92 -36.23 13.04
CA LYS A 484 -5.90 -36.33 11.57
C LYS A 484 -5.09 -35.19 10.93
N TYR A 485 -5.29 -33.94 11.35
CA TYR A 485 -4.51 -32.81 10.86
C TYR A 485 -3.04 -32.94 11.26
N ARG A 486 -2.76 -33.31 12.51
CA ARG A 486 -1.38 -33.46 13.02
C ARG A 486 -0.62 -34.57 12.30
N ALA A 487 -1.28 -35.64 11.89
CA ALA A 487 -0.70 -36.75 11.12
C ALA A 487 -0.64 -36.48 9.61
N GLY A 488 -1.20 -35.36 9.12
CA GLY A 488 -1.34 -35.12 7.68
C GLY A 488 -2.29 -36.11 7.00
N ALA A 489 -3.19 -36.74 7.77
CA ALA A 489 -4.11 -37.78 7.30
C ALA A 489 -5.48 -37.24 6.82
N VAL A 490 -5.63 -35.93 6.75
CA VAL A 490 -6.82 -35.30 6.13
C VAL A 490 -6.71 -35.46 4.62
N ASP A 491 -7.75 -36.01 4.01
CA ASP A 491 -7.79 -36.38 2.60
C ASP A 491 -7.45 -35.18 1.69
N ASP A 492 -6.55 -35.41 0.74
CA ASP A 492 -6.12 -34.43 -0.24
C ASP A 492 -7.23 -34.00 -1.22
N GLY A 493 -8.20 -34.88 -1.47
CA GLY A 493 -9.40 -34.55 -2.24
C GLY A 493 -10.30 -33.50 -1.57
N ALA A 494 -10.12 -33.33 -0.27
CA ALA A 494 -10.77 -32.33 0.56
C ALA A 494 -10.09 -30.95 0.56
N TYR A 495 -8.87 -30.86 0.05
CA TYR A 495 -8.10 -29.62 0.08
C TYR A 495 -8.79 -28.53 -0.74
N LEU A 496 -9.03 -27.35 -0.14
CA LEU A 496 -9.74 -26.19 -0.71
C LEU A 496 -11.17 -26.44 -1.21
N GLY A 497 -11.68 -27.66 -1.18
CA GLY A 497 -13.01 -27.95 -1.73
C GLY A 497 -13.97 -28.69 -0.79
N ALA A 498 -13.45 -29.30 0.26
CA ALA A 498 -14.27 -30.14 1.15
C ALA A 498 -14.88 -29.34 2.31
N HIS A 499 -14.19 -28.32 2.80
CA HIS A 499 -14.72 -27.54 3.91
C HIS A 499 -15.89 -26.64 3.42
N GLU A 500 -16.99 -26.61 4.16
CA GLU A 500 -18.21 -25.84 3.81
C GLU A 500 -17.92 -24.34 3.57
N SER A 501 -16.97 -23.77 4.30
CA SER A 501 -16.58 -22.35 4.16
C SER A 501 -15.93 -22.09 2.80
N VAL A 502 -15.11 -23.00 2.31
CA VAL A 502 -14.44 -22.89 1.00
C VAL A 502 -15.42 -23.16 -0.14
N LYS A 503 -16.31 -24.15 0.03
CA LYS A 503 -17.40 -24.41 -0.92
C LYS A 503 -18.31 -23.20 -1.15
N LYS A 504 -18.56 -22.42 -0.09
CA LYS A 504 -19.37 -21.19 -0.14
C LYS A 504 -18.76 -20.06 -0.96
N LEU A 505 -17.47 -20.09 -1.27
CA LEU A 505 -16.84 -19.13 -2.20
C LEU A 505 -17.34 -19.32 -3.64
N GLY A 506 -17.99 -20.47 -3.95
CA GLY A 506 -18.55 -20.73 -5.27
C GLY A 506 -17.52 -20.95 -6.38
N VAL A 507 -16.23 -21.04 -6.01
CA VAL A 507 -15.14 -21.20 -6.98
C VAL A 507 -14.95 -22.67 -7.32
N THR A 508 -15.16 -23.02 -8.58
CA THR A 508 -14.78 -24.33 -9.13
C THR A 508 -13.36 -24.22 -9.69
N LEU A 509 -12.41 -24.72 -8.92
CA LEU A 509 -11.02 -24.77 -9.40
C LEU A 509 -10.81 -25.95 -10.34
N PRO A 510 -10.13 -25.76 -11.49
CA PRO A 510 -9.65 -26.86 -12.32
C PRO A 510 -8.77 -27.83 -11.51
N ASP A 511 -8.84 -29.13 -11.81
CA ASP A 511 -8.11 -30.17 -11.06
C ASP A 511 -6.58 -29.94 -11.06
N GLU A 512 -6.04 -29.39 -12.14
CA GLU A 512 -4.60 -29.04 -12.18
C GLU A 512 -4.24 -27.91 -11.23
N LEU A 513 -5.13 -26.94 -11.03
CA LEU A 513 -4.96 -25.91 -10.01
C LEU A 513 -5.06 -26.51 -8.60
N LYS A 514 -6.00 -27.42 -8.34
CA LYS A 514 -6.09 -28.15 -7.06
C LYS A 514 -4.80 -28.91 -6.76
N LYS A 515 -4.21 -29.57 -7.76
CA LYS A 515 -2.91 -30.24 -7.63
C LYS A 515 -1.77 -29.24 -7.34
N SER A 516 -1.77 -28.08 -7.99
CA SER A 516 -0.74 -27.06 -7.72
C SER A 516 -0.84 -26.48 -6.31
N PHE A 517 -2.04 -26.35 -5.76
CA PHE A 517 -2.22 -25.97 -4.36
C PHE A 517 -1.73 -27.04 -3.38
N ALA A 518 -1.83 -28.33 -3.73
CA ALA A 518 -1.26 -29.41 -2.95
C ALA A 518 0.27 -29.33 -2.82
N ALA A 519 0.95 -28.68 -3.77
CA ALA A 519 2.40 -28.43 -3.70
C ALA A 519 2.81 -27.39 -2.65
N PHE A 520 1.89 -26.58 -2.14
CA PHE A 520 2.15 -25.62 -1.05
C PHE A 520 2.05 -26.23 0.34
N ARG A 521 2.26 -27.52 0.49
CA ARG A 521 2.18 -28.17 1.81
C ARG A 521 3.29 -27.70 2.73
N PRO A 522 3.01 -27.54 4.04
CA PRO A 522 4.08 -27.50 5.01
C PRO A 522 4.92 -28.78 4.90
N VAL A 523 6.21 -28.64 5.13
CA VAL A 523 7.20 -29.72 5.06
C VAL A 523 6.67 -30.98 5.75
N ALA A 524 6.84 -32.13 5.09
CA ALA A 524 6.35 -33.47 5.44
C ALA A 524 6.10 -33.72 6.94
N GLY A 525 4.89 -34.14 7.30
CA GLY A 525 4.62 -34.64 8.63
C GLY A 525 3.37 -34.08 9.34
N GLY A 526 2.53 -33.32 8.65
CA GLY A 526 1.32 -32.76 9.26
C GLY A 526 1.47 -31.31 9.72
N ASP A 527 0.46 -30.80 10.42
CA ASP A 527 0.40 -29.41 10.82
C ASP A 527 1.48 -29.03 11.86
N PRO A 528 2.06 -27.82 11.77
CA PRO A 528 3.04 -27.34 12.73
C PRO A 528 2.42 -27.10 14.12
N ASP A 529 3.30 -26.95 15.13
CA ASP A 529 2.86 -26.60 16.48
C ASP A 529 2.17 -25.24 16.53
N ALA A 530 1.26 -25.08 17.51
CA ALA A 530 0.53 -23.86 17.75
C ALA A 530 1.45 -22.63 17.85
N ALA A 531 1.03 -21.55 17.23
CA ALA A 531 1.76 -20.29 17.34
C ALA A 531 1.63 -19.68 18.73
N HIS A 532 0.44 -19.61 19.25
CA HIS A 532 0.11 -19.05 20.56
C HIS A 532 0.69 -17.63 20.74
N VAL A 533 0.34 -16.73 19.83
CA VAL A 533 0.89 -15.37 19.75
C VAL A 533 -0.18 -14.34 19.40
N ARG A 534 0.11 -13.06 19.67
CA ARG A 534 -0.63 -11.92 19.19
C ARG A 534 0.24 -11.03 18.31
N GLY A 535 -0.32 -10.52 17.21
CA GLY A 535 0.38 -9.65 16.28
C GLY A 535 1.57 -10.33 15.61
N GLY A 536 2.49 -9.52 15.12
CA GLY A 536 3.70 -9.95 14.45
C GLY A 536 3.55 -10.32 13.00
N GLY A 537 4.65 -10.26 12.27
CA GLY A 537 4.75 -10.55 10.85
C GLY A 537 5.46 -11.87 10.56
N ASN A 538 4.84 -12.71 9.75
CA ASN A 538 5.38 -13.98 9.27
C ASN A 538 5.90 -13.80 7.85
N VAL A 539 6.97 -14.51 7.51
CA VAL A 539 7.66 -14.41 6.23
C VAL A 539 7.61 -15.73 5.49
N SER A 540 7.30 -15.68 4.19
CA SER A 540 7.42 -16.84 3.32
C SER A 540 7.99 -16.44 1.94
N ASP A 541 8.49 -17.42 1.21
CA ASP A 541 8.87 -17.32 -0.19
C ASP A 541 7.74 -17.67 -1.16
N ASN A 542 6.55 -18.04 -0.65
CA ASN A 542 5.36 -18.19 -1.46
C ASN A 542 4.77 -16.82 -1.88
N ALA A 543 3.70 -16.81 -2.67
CA ALA A 543 3.09 -15.60 -3.19
C ALA A 543 2.58 -14.63 -2.11
N ASN A 544 2.28 -15.12 -0.90
CA ASN A 544 1.82 -14.30 0.22
C ASN A 544 2.93 -13.38 0.76
N ARG A 545 4.17 -13.75 0.66
CA ARG A 545 5.36 -13.02 1.10
C ARG A 545 5.32 -12.67 2.59
N PHE A 546 4.56 -11.65 2.97
CA PHE A 546 4.45 -11.17 4.34
C PHE A 546 3.01 -11.26 4.83
N MET A 547 2.80 -11.92 5.97
CA MET A 547 1.49 -12.14 6.57
C MET A 547 1.48 -11.59 7.99
N TYR A 548 0.40 -10.87 8.36
CA TYR A 548 0.21 -10.33 9.70
C TYR A 548 -1.09 -10.83 10.31
N PHE A 549 -1.12 -10.95 11.63
CA PHE A 549 -2.36 -11.01 12.38
C PHE A 549 -2.79 -9.58 12.69
N GLU A 550 -3.81 -9.09 11.97
CA GLU A 550 -4.35 -7.76 12.22
C GLU A 550 -5.05 -7.72 13.58
N HIS A 551 -5.02 -6.55 14.22
CA HIS A 551 -5.66 -6.29 15.51
C HIS A 551 -5.25 -7.29 16.59
N ALA A 552 -4.03 -7.13 17.07
CA ALA A 552 -3.50 -7.94 18.17
C ALA A 552 -4.29 -7.82 19.49
N HIS A 553 -5.16 -6.83 19.59
CA HIS A 553 -6.05 -6.65 20.75
C HIS A 553 -7.40 -7.33 20.50
N PRO A 554 -7.86 -8.21 21.39
CA PRO A 554 -9.21 -8.77 21.31
C PRO A 554 -10.25 -7.65 21.27
N MET A 555 -11.21 -7.76 20.38
CA MET A 555 -12.33 -6.83 20.31
C MET A 555 -13.48 -7.42 21.12
N GLU A 556 -14.16 -6.57 21.91
CA GLU A 556 -15.26 -7.01 22.76
C GLU A 556 -16.38 -7.63 21.91
N GLY A 557 -16.79 -8.85 22.29
CA GLY A 557 -17.83 -9.60 21.57
C GLY A 557 -17.39 -10.25 20.27
N CYS A 558 -16.08 -10.28 19.96
CA CYS A 558 -15.51 -10.89 18.77
C CYS A 558 -14.55 -12.02 19.14
N ASP A 559 -14.91 -13.27 18.86
CA ASP A 559 -14.01 -14.43 19.01
C ASP A 559 -13.08 -14.60 17.80
N GLY A 560 -13.51 -14.11 16.66
CA GLY A 560 -12.79 -14.17 15.40
C GLY A 560 -11.73 -13.11 15.22
N GLY A 561 -11.10 -13.13 14.07
CA GLY A 561 -10.11 -12.14 13.70
C GLY A 561 -9.76 -12.18 12.22
N ILE A 562 -8.93 -11.23 11.79
CA ILE A 562 -8.54 -11.08 10.42
C ILE A 562 -7.04 -11.37 10.28
N VAL A 563 -6.71 -12.18 9.28
CA VAL A 563 -5.33 -12.39 8.82
C VAL A 563 -5.12 -11.53 7.57
N LEU A 564 -4.16 -10.62 7.63
CA LEU A 564 -3.58 -10.02 6.45
C LEU A 564 -2.72 -11.09 5.79
N ALA A 565 -3.37 -11.86 4.92
CA ALA A 565 -2.79 -13.06 4.32
C ALA A 565 -1.71 -12.74 3.29
N SER A 566 -1.76 -11.57 2.67
CA SER A 566 -0.66 -11.06 1.84
C SER A 566 -0.58 -9.54 1.95
N TYR A 567 0.64 -9.05 2.19
CA TYR A 567 0.98 -7.64 2.01
C TYR A 567 2.19 -7.55 1.09
N SER A 568 1.90 -7.22 -0.15
CA SER A 568 2.86 -7.25 -1.26
C SER A 568 3.04 -5.88 -1.86
N TRP A 569 4.25 -5.61 -2.39
CA TRP A 569 4.62 -4.35 -3.05
C TRP A 569 5.27 -4.61 -4.41
N SER A 570 5.33 -3.56 -5.24
CA SER A 570 5.95 -3.59 -6.56
C SER A 570 5.46 -4.79 -7.41
N ASP A 571 6.35 -5.52 -8.05
CA ASP A 571 6.02 -6.67 -8.89
C ASP A 571 5.26 -7.77 -8.13
N ASP A 572 5.54 -7.98 -6.84
CA ASP A 572 4.81 -8.98 -6.04
C ASP A 572 3.34 -8.57 -5.85
N ALA A 573 3.04 -7.27 -5.75
CA ALA A 573 1.66 -6.76 -5.71
C ALA A 573 0.95 -6.93 -7.06
N LEU A 574 1.63 -6.62 -8.16
CA LEU A 574 1.06 -6.72 -9.51
C LEU A 574 0.70 -8.16 -9.89
N LYS A 575 1.43 -9.15 -9.39
CA LYS A 575 1.10 -10.58 -9.61
C LYS A 575 -0.27 -10.93 -9.02
N TRP A 576 -0.66 -10.37 -7.90
CA TRP A 576 -1.99 -10.55 -7.32
C TRP A 576 -3.09 -9.93 -8.18
N ASP A 577 -2.80 -8.86 -8.91
CA ASP A 577 -3.78 -8.14 -9.72
C ASP A 577 -4.22 -8.90 -10.97
N SER A 578 -3.47 -9.94 -11.36
CA SER A 578 -3.84 -10.82 -12.48
C SER A 578 -4.94 -11.84 -12.14
N PHE A 579 -5.26 -12.01 -10.86
CA PHE A 579 -6.32 -12.93 -10.41
C PHE A 579 -7.65 -12.20 -10.20
N ALA A 580 -8.76 -12.88 -10.45
CA ALA A 580 -10.06 -12.49 -9.92
C ALA A 580 -10.04 -12.54 -8.39
N ASP A 581 -10.90 -11.77 -7.73
CA ASP A 581 -10.83 -11.62 -6.27
C ASP A 581 -11.06 -12.94 -5.53
N ASP A 582 -12.00 -13.77 -5.97
CA ASP A 582 -12.28 -15.10 -5.41
C ASP A 582 -11.09 -16.06 -5.54
N GLU A 583 -10.46 -16.12 -6.72
CA GLU A 583 -9.23 -16.90 -6.89
C GLU A 583 -8.08 -16.37 -6.04
N ARG A 584 -7.96 -15.05 -5.93
CA ARG A 584 -6.98 -14.38 -5.07
C ARG A 584 -7.12 -14.79 -3.62
N TYR A 585 -8.35 -14.85 -3.10
CA TYR A 585 -8.64 -15.27 -1.72
C TYR A 585 -8.25 -16.72 -1.46
N LEU A 586 -8.57 -17.63 -2.38
CA LEU A 586 -8.21 -19.04 -2.26
C LEU A 586 -6.69 -19.25 -2.31
N ARG A 587 -5.98 -18.54 -3.19
CA ARG A 587 -4.52 -18.60 -3.27
C ARG A 587 -3.89 -18.05 -1.99
N ALA A 588 -4.45 -16.98 -1.43
CA ALA A 588 -3.97 -16.42 -0.17
C ALA A 588 -4.22 -17.38 0.99
N LEU A 589 -5.38 -18.05 1.04
CA LEU A 589 -5.67 -19.08 2.04
C LEU A 589 -4.69 -20.25 1.94
N ALA A 590 -4.40 -20.72 0.72
CA ALA A 590 -3.42 -21.80 0.52
C ALA A 590 -2.02 -21.41 1.03
N GLY A 591 -1.61 -20.15 0.82
CA GLY A 591 -0.36 -19.64 1.37
C GLY A 591 -0.33 -19.54 2.90
N VAL A 592 -1.47 -19.19 3.51
CA VAL A 592 -1.64 -19.23 4.99
C VAL A 592 -1.53 -20.67 5.49
N GLN A 593 -2.20 -21.61 4.86
CA GLN A 593 -2.14 -23.03 5.21
C GLN A 593 -0.72 -23.61 5.10
N ALA A 594 0.04 -23.20 4.07
CA ALA A 594 1.43 -23.63 3.91
C ALA A 594 2.33 -23.23 5.09
N VAL A 595 2.01 -22.13 5.76
CA VAL A 595 2.80 -21.61 6.90
C VAL A 595 2.25 -22.08 8.25
N PHE A 596 0.92 -22.08 8.40
CA PHE A 596 0.29 -22.30 9.71
C PHE A 596 -0.36 -23.69 9.86
N GLY A 597 -0.39 -24.49 8.79
CA GLY A 597 -1.07 -25.76 8.74
C GLY A 597 -2.48 -25.67 8.20
N ARG A 598 -2.98 -26.82 7.71
CA ARG A 598 -4.30 -26.91 7.07
C ARG A 598 -5.46 -26.68 8.04
N ARG A 599 -5.30 -27.03 9.31
CA ARG A 599 -6.35 -26.95 10.33
C ARG A 599 -6.96 -25.55 10.47
N CYS A 600 -6.28 -24.47 10.07
CA CYS A 600 -6.83 -23.13 10.11
C CYS A 600 -8.03 -22.94 9.17
N GLU A 601 -8.18 -23.76 8.12
CA GLU A 601 -9.30 -23.71 7.18
C GLU A 601 -10.68 -23.92 7.84
N VAL A 602 -10.69 -24.63 8.95
CA VAL A 602 -11.92 -24.96 9.70
C VAL A 602 -12.62 -23.70 10.22
N PHE A 603 -11.87 -22.67 10.53
CA PHE A 603 -12.37 -21.40 11.04
C PHE A 603 -12.55 -20.33 9.96
N PHE A 604 -12.25 -20.64 8.70
CA PHE A 604 -12.38 -19.67 7.62
C PHE A 604 -13.86 -19.34 7.34
N THR A 605 -14.23 -18.06 7.43
CA THR A 605 -15.62 -17.60 7.30
C THR A 605 -16.07 -17.38 5.86
N ASN A 606 -15.13 -17.45 4.92
CA ASN A 606 -15.34 -17.08 3.52
C ASN A 606 -15.59 -15.55 3.30
N LYS A 607 -15.48 -14.73 4.32
CA LYS A 607 -15.50 -13.27 4.17
C LYS A 607 -14.09 -12.76 3.99
N CYS A 608 -13.88 -12.12 2.86
CA CYS A 608 -12.57 -11.71 2.39
C CYS A 608 -12.65 -10.29 1.83
N LYS A 609 -11.54 -9.57 1.93
CA LYS A 609 -11.38 -8.27 1.29
C LYS A 609 -10.01 -8.16 0.64
N THR A 610 -9.93 -7.40 -0.43
CA THR A 610 -8.67 -7.09 -1.11
C THR A 610 -8.63 -5.62 -1.48
N GLN A 611 -7.45 -5.03 -1.43
CA GLN A 611 -7.21 -3.69 -1.93
C GLN A 611 -5.94 -3.70 -2.78
N SER A 612 -6.09 -3.43 -4.06
CA SER A 612 -4.98 -3.06 -4.94
C SER A 612 -5.01 -1.56 -5.16
N TRP A 613 -3.98 -0.87 -4.70
CA TRP A 613 -3.88 0.58 -4.89
C TRP A 613 -3.52 0.98 -6.31
N MET A 614 -2.93 0.08 -7.10
CA MET A 614 -2.68 0.32 -8.52
C MET A 614 -3.96 0.29 -9.35
N ARG A 615 -4.94 -0.54 -8.95
CA ARG A 615 -6.26 -0.64 -9.59
C ARG A 615 -7.29 0.39 -9.09
N ASP A 616 -6.96 1.11 -8.01
CA ASP A 616 -7.82 2.18 -7.48
C ASP A 616 -7.74 3.40 -8.40
N HIS A 617 -8.84 3.73 -9.06
CA HIS A 617 -8.89 4.77 -10.09
C HIS A 617 -8.90 6.21 -9.55
N TYR A 618 -8.85 6.39 -8.23
CA TYR A 618 -8.61 7.68 -7.59
C TYR A 618 -7.17 7.85 -7.09
N ALA A 619 -6.44 6.75 -6.87
CA ALA A 619 -5.08 6.77 -6.34
C ALA A 619 -4.01 6.47 -7.40
N TYR A 620 -4.26 5.52 -8.31
CA TYR A 620 -3.32 5.05 -9.35
C TYR A 620 -1.94 4.68 -8.77
N GLY A 621 -1.91 4.03 -7.63
CA GLY A 621 -0.71 3.58 -6.93
C GLY A 621 -0.77 3.78 -5.42
N GLU A 622 0.10 3.07 -4.71
CA GLU A 622 0.20 3.12 -3.25
C GLU A 622 0.82 4.44 -2.79
N ALA A 623 1.99 4.76 -3.31
CA ALA A 623 2.76 5.95 -2.94
C ALA A 623 3.85 6.25 -3.99
N SER A 624 4.41 7.46 -3.93
CA SER A 624 5.59 7.81 -4.71
C SER A 624 6.84 7.19 -4.09
N VAL A 625 7.20 6.00 -4.56
CA VAL A 625 8.44 5.29 -4.18
C VAL A 625 9.48 5.50 -5.26
N LEU A 626 10.44 6.38 -5.01
CA LEU A 626 11.27 6.95 -6.06
C LEU A 626 12.29 5.98 -6.65
N LEU A 627 12.53 6.11 -7.94
CA LEU A 627 13.62 5.45 -8.67
C LEU A 627 14.97 6.15 -8.41
N PRO A 628 16.10 5.50 -8.73
CA PRO A 628 17.41 6.14 -8.72
C PRO A 628 17.42 7.47 -9.49
N GLY A 629 17.96 8.52 -8.89
CA GLY A 629 18.02 9.87 -9.46
C GLY A 629 16.81 10.76 -9.17
N GLN A 630 15.61 10.23 -9.02
CA GLN A 630 14.39 11.02 -8.93
C GLN A 630 14.34 11.97 -7.71
N HIS A 631 15.07 11.67 -6.62
CA HIS A 631 15.17 12.58 -5.47
C HIS A 631 15.81 13.92 -5.84
N THR A 632 16.80 13.92 -6.69
CA THR A 632 17.55 15.12 -7.05
C THR A 632 17.14 15.73 -8.38
N GLU A 633 16.57 14.93 -9.28
CA GLU A 633 16.18 15.38 -10.61
C GLU A 633 14.72 15.86 -10.69
N LEU A 634 13.81 15.26 -9.90
CA LEU A 634 12.38 15.58 -9.97
C LEU A 634 11.87 16.27 -8.71
N PHE A 635 12.32 15.81 -7.53
CA PHE A 635 11.74 16.27 -6.27
C PHE A 635 11.88 17.79 -6.02
N PRO A 636 12.94 18.50 -6.45
CA PRO A 636 12.99 19.96 -6.30
C PRO A 636 11.78 20.68 -6.88
N ASP A 637 11.20 20.16 -7.97
CA ASP A 637 10.02 20.74 -8.61
C ASP A 637 8.69 20.27 -8.02
N VAL A 638 8.69 19.12 -7.29
CA VAL A 638 7.46 18.49 -6.79
C VAL A 638 6.69 19.38 -5.80
N PRO A 639 7.28 19.94 -4.73
CA PRO A 639 6.57 20.76 -3.74
C PRO A 639 6.36 22.22 -4.15
N THR A 640 7.01 22.71 -5.24
CA THR A 640 7.00 24.13 -5.61
C THR A 640 5.63 24.59 -6.07
N SER A 641 5.26 25.82 -5.69
CA SER A 641 4.04 26.46 -6.17
C SER A 641 4.20 26.96 -7.61
N GLU A 642 3.09 27.02 -8.35
CA GLU A 642 3.01 27.53 -9.72
C GLU A 642 2.00 28.70 -9.78
N GLY A 643 2.46 29.89 -9.39
CA GLY A 643 1.58 31.02 -9.17
C GLY A 643 0.55 30.71 -8.08
N PRO A 644 -0.76 30.79 -8.35
CA PRO A 644 -1.82 30.53 -7.37
C PRO A 644 -2.08 29.03 -7.12
N LEU A 645 -1.27 28.12 -7.69
CA LEU A 645 -1.40 26.67 -7.49
C LEU A 645 -0.32 26.19 -6.50
N HIS A 646 -0.76 25.58 -5.41
CA HIS A 646 0.08 24.99 -4.39
C HIS A 646 -0.11 23.48 -4.38
N PHE A 647 0.97 22.74 -4.14
CA PHE A 647 0.94 21.26 -4.19
C PHE A 647 1.19 20.69 -2.80
N ALA A 648 0.31 19.80 -2.36
CA ALA A 648 0.43 19.07 -1.10
C ALA A 648 0.06 17.59 -1.32
N GLY A 649 0.22 16.77 -0.30
CA GLY A 649 0.10 15.31 -0.35
C GLY A 649 1.44 14.68 0.07
N ASP A 650 1.40 13.44 0.49
CA ASP A 650 2.60 12.70 0.93
C ASP A 650 3.72 12.69 -0.13
N HIS A 651 3.37 12.68 -1.42
CA HIS A 651 4.32 12.73 -2.54
C HIS A 651 5.07 14.07 -2.65
N THR A 652 4.58 15.13 -2.01
CA THR A 652 5.26 16.44 -1.96
C THR A 652 6.11 16.64 -0.69
N SER A 653 6.29 15.57 0.07
CA SER A 653 7.18 15.43 1.22
C SER A 653 8.19 14.32 0.97
N ILE A 654 9.29 14.30 1.72
CA ILE A 654 10.27 13.19 1.71
C ILE A 654 9.84 12.04 2.64
N LYS A 655 8.59 12.03 3.07
CA LYS A 655 7.96 10.92 3.79
C LYS A 655 6.76 10.37 3.01
N PRO A 656 6.98 9.94 1.73
CA PRO A 656 5.90 9.33 0.95
C PRO A 656 5.44 8.04 1.63
N ALA A 657 4.22 7.62 1.35
CA ALA A 657 3.55 6.48 1.99
C ALA A 657 3.23 6.67 3.50
N TRP A 658 3.52 7.83 4.08
CA TRP A 658 3.22 8.12 5.48
C TRP A 658 2.23 9.28 5.61
N ILE A 659 1.28 9.14 6.54
CA ILE A 659 0.33 10.23 6.87
C ILE A 659 1.10 11.48 7.31
N GLU A 660 2.20 11.33 8.04
CA GLU A 660 3.06 12.43 8.46
C GLU A 660 3.47 13.35 7.30
N GLY A 661 3.89 12.75 6.17
CA GLY A 661 4.27 13.53 4.97
C GLY A 661 3.09 14.30 4.37
N ALA A 662 1.90 13.72 4.40
CA ALA A 662 0.68 14.41 3.98
C ALA A 662 0.38 15.61 4.88
N LEU A 663 0.53 15.46 6.21
CA LEU A 663 0.30 16.55 7.18
C LEU A 663 1.34 17.65 7.07
N GLU A 664 2.64 17.31 6.93
CA GLU A 664 3.71 18.29 6.67
C GLU A 664 3.40 19.17 5.46
N SER A 665 3.04 18.53 4.37
CA SER A 665 2.76 19.23 3.12
C SER A 665 1.50 20.09 3.18
N ALA A 666 0.47 19.62 3.91
CA ALA A 666 -0.75 20.37 4.15
C ALA A 666 -0.48 21.68 4.91
N VAL A 667 0.29 21.60 6.01
CA VAL A 667 0.64 22.76 6.82
C VAL A 667 1.51 23.74 6.02
N ARG A 668 2.49 23.23 5.26
CA ARG A 668 3.32 24.06 4.36
C ARG A 668 2.45 24.83 3.37
N ALA A 669 1.57 24.13 2.63
CA ALA A 669 0.72 24.76 1.63
C ALA A 669 -0.27 25.76 2.26
N ALA A 670 -0.90 25.40 3.38
CA ALA A 670 -1.81 26.29 4.10
C ALA A 670 -1.11 27.55 4.62
N LEU A 671 0.11 27.44 5.15
CA LEU A 671 0.92 28.59 5.55
C LEU A 671 1.26 29.47 4.35
N THR A 672 1.68 28.90 3.22
CA THR A 672 1.98 29.66 1.99
C THR A 672 0.77 30.46 1.53
N VAL A 673 -0.41 29.84 1.39
CA VAL A 673 -1.66 30.53 1.03
C VAL A 673 -2.01 31.64 2.05
N HIS A 674 -1.86 31.36 3.33
CA HIS A 674 -2.26 32.24 4.42
C HIS A 674 -1.34 33.45 4.57
N THR A 675 -0.04 33.29 4.31
CA THR A 675 0.96 34.35 4.48
C THR A 675 1.30 35.11 3.19
N GLY A 676 1.04 34.53 2.03
CA GLY A 676 1.13 35.18 0.71
C GLY A 676 -0.10 36.00 0.43
#